data_e867e56239363743f63648dd1a1f1770
#
_entry.id   e867e56239363743f63648dd1a1f1770
#
_cell.length_a   1.000
_cell.length_b   1.000
_cell.length_c   1.000
_cell.angle_alpha   90.00
_cell.angle_beta   90.00
_cell.angle_gamma   90.00
#
_symmetry.space_group_name_H-M   'P 1'
#
loop_
_entity.id
_entity.type
_entity.pdbx_description
1 polymer ?
#
loop_
_entity_poly.entity_id
_entity_poly.type
_entity_poly.pdbx_seq_one_letter_code
_entity_poly.pdbx_strand_id
1 'polypeptide(L)'
;MPDKPRFVFQRLGEDVGLSTLTVTSLAQDSSGFMWIGTQSGLIRFDGHRAKKYSIQDGLASTIIDQVVIGAGGRMVIGTRKGLSVFTNGHFAILPRPTGSTVDPAYQYVAVDVAGNIYHATTKGLLRYPAQNPNKFVQVQIDGETEPAIEAVFASPDGHVWFASAGRLGIVRAGEPAHWLTLKTAAPHEQVIAVVEDGAGVLWIRTPKQVSRYDASTQTIIPETVKIPAANDYGVPTIDRSGNLLVPTVGGVYRHTVDGWEAIDRTRGMPVNAVYSVTEDQEGAYWLGLAGAGVVRWQGTNSWKGWTEAEGLPDNVVWAVTRDDQQRLWVGTNNGVTMWDAAEHRWRRWNAENGLNGSVVRSIASTSDGAVWVQSYPGGLTRFDPKTLRPERVKTPSPEPSGILRGPDGRLWIGSKSYLKALSSNRAPYLFEDIPIPVDVHGLTAHLQLKNGVLWSGGANGVARYQNGTWRTFTVKDGLKDDLVTDLAIVDANEVWFHYNEAYGLWRLRISGGKAELRNYRTADGLPADEVYLVGADRSGNVWAGGPLGLTMFPSKGNVQRFTREDGLIWDDLDAEAFFADQDGSVFFGTSGGLARYKPFRVKDQQITKPNVTITSALLGNKEHGVDTYPNVPYKESTLQVQFAALTFRDLDRVRCFYQLNGLETEASETSLREARYPALPAGDYKFEVYCRSAAGVVSSPATFTFSIARPWWQRWETRLVALAGILLLIAGFVKFRLSHLERERLRLEVAVAQRNTELARTNQELKEASLTDPLTGARNRRFFDLIITSDVNQAIRTYSPPLSLTGGRNRDLVLYLIDIDHFKQINDDFGHAAGDRLLVEISTRIESVMRQTDVLIRWGGEEFLLVSRAAERDEAAQLAVRVLNAVGTDPYEFPGVEQPIWRTCSIGWAPFPWFTERPDVVDYETILKMADRALYQAKEVGRNRAFGVVPLGVPESRSMAFENLQFEWNELQGPKLEDSARTES
;
A
#
# COMPACT_ATOMS: atom_id res chain seq x y z
N MET A 1 21.68 -25.29 3.64
CA MET A 1 20.61 -24.30 3.84
C MET A 1 19.42 -24.95 4.50
N PRO A 2 18.72 -24.29 5.41
CA PRO A 2 17.50 -24.83 6.00
C PRO A 2 16.46 -25.21 4.94
N ASP A 3 15.86 -26.38 5.05
CA ASP A 3 15.11 -27.04 3.97
C ASP A 3 13.73 -26.44 3.71
N LYS A 4 13.15 -25.73 4.68
CA LYS A 4 11.78 -25.20 4.58
C LYS A 4 11.74 -23.71 4.91
N PRO A 5 12.12 -22.86 3.96
CA PRO A 5 12.01 -21.42 4.16
C PRO A 5 10.55 -20.99 4.15
N ARG A 6 10.22 -19.98 4.92
CA ARG A 6 8.94 -19.28 4.89
C ARG A 6 8.90 -18.32 3.70
N PHE A 7 7.74 -18.25 3.04
CA PHE A 7 7.43 -17.25 2.02
C PHE A 7 6.53 -16.16 2.60
N VAL A 8 6.60 -14.99 2.03
CA VAL A 8 5.73 -13.88 2.38
C VAL A 8 4.58 -13.81 1.39
N PHE A 9 3.36 -13.84 1.93
CA PHE A 9 2.12 -13.72 1.17
C PHE A 9 1.47 -12.39 1.51
N GLN A 10 1.27 -11.57 0.49
CA GLN A 10 0.48 -10.36 0.61
C GLN A 10 -1.00 -10.73 0.57
N ARG A 11 -1.74 -10.43 1.62
CA ARG A 11 -3.18 -10.62 1.65
C ARG A 11 -3.84 -9.42 1.00
N LEU A 12 -4.63 -9.67 -0.05
CA LEU A 12 -5.43 -8.64 -0.71
C LEU A 12 -6.82 -8.62 -0.06
N GLY A 13 -7.12 -7.48 0.50
CA GLY A 13 -8.00 -7.29 1.22
C GLY A 13 -9.29 -6.88 1.69
N GLU A 14 -9.32 -6.48 2.91
CA GLU A 14 -10.51 -5.98 3.58
C GLU A 14 -10.96 -4.65 3.01
N ASP A 15 -10.02 -3.78 2.72
CA ASP A 15 -10.19 -2.46 2.11
C ASP A 15 -10.83 -2.48 0.72
N VAL A 16 -10.61 -3.57 -0.04
CA VAL A 16 -11.20 -3.75 -1.38
C VAL A 16 -12.31 -4.81 -1.44
N GLY A 17 -12.78 -5.30 -0.29
CA GLY A 17 -13.91 -6.24 -0.20
C GLY A 17 -13.61 -7.68 -0.62
N LEU A 18 -12.34 -8.11 -0.60
CA LEU A 18 -11.90 -9.44 -1.04
C LEU A 18 -11.60 -10.41 0.11
N SER A 19 -11.67 -9.99 1.36
CA SER A 19 -11.11 -10.72 2.52
C SER A 19 -11.84 -11.96 2.95
N THR A 20 -13.14 -12.06 2.71
CA THR A 20 -13.98 -13.15 3.23
C THR A 20 -14.57 -14.04 2.14
N LEU A 21 -14.13 -13.86 0.90
CA LEU A 21 -14.70 -14.56 -0.24
C LEU A 21 -14.03 -15.93 -0.44
N THR A 22 -14.82 -16.92 -0.77
CA THR A 22 -14.32 -18.15 -1.37
C THR A 22 -14.05 -17.89 -2.85
N VAL A 23 -12.76 -17.88 -3.22
CA VAL A 23 -12.31 -17.61 -4.58
C VAL A 23 -12.15 -18.93 -5.34
N THR A 24 -12.95 -19.11 -6.37
CA THR A 24 -13.05 -20.34 -7.13
C THR A 24 -12.14 -20.35 -8.35
N SER A 25 -11.93 -19.20 -8.96
CA SER A 25 -11.12 -19.08 -10.18
C SER A 25 -10.42 -17.73 -10.26
N LEU A 26 -9.25 -17.70 -10.86
CA LEU A 26 -8.42 -16.51 -11.07
C LEU A 26 -7.94 -16.49 -12.52
N ALA A 27 -8.03 -15.35 -13.17
CA ALA A 27 -7.46 -15.14 -14.51
C ALA A 27 -7.08 -13.66 -14.69
N GLN A 28 -5.95 -13.39 -15.36
CA GLN A 28 -5.58 -12.03 -15.73
C GLN A 28 -5.81 -11.80 -17.22
N ASP A 29 -6.50 -10.71 -17.57
CA ASP A 29 -6.72 -10.39 -18.98
C ASP A 29 -5.48 -9.72 -19.62
N SER A 30 -5.51 -9.56 -20.93
CA SER A 30 -4.40 -8.94 -21.68
C SER A 30 -4.18 -7.48 -21.34
N SER A 31 -5.20 -6.79 -20.83
CA SER A 31 -5.08 -5.42 -20.35
C SER A 31 -4.37 -5.34 -19.00
N GLY A 32 -4.40 -6.43 -18.20
CA GLY A 32 -3.79 -6.53 -16.88
C GLY A 32 -4.77 -6.57 -15.72
N PHE A 33 -6.10 -6.49 -15.95
CA PHE A 33 -7.07 -6.68 -14.88
C PHE A 33 -7.05 -8.10 -14.35
N MET A 34 -7.10 -8.24 -13.02
CA MET A 34 -7.31 -9.54 -12.40
C MET A 34 -8.81 -9.82 -12.26
N TRP A 35 -9.23 -10.93 -12.85
CA TRP A 35 -10.60 -11.41 -12.76
C TRP A 35 -10.69 -12.52 -11.72
N ILE A 36 -11.58 -12.33 -10.74
CA ILE A 36 -11.71 -13.16 -9.55
C ILE A 36 -13.11 -13.75 -9.53
N GLY A 37 -13.21 -15.04 -9.82
CA GLY A 37 -14.44 -15.80 -9.70
C GLY A 37 -14.70 -16.16 -8.25
N THR A 38 -15.93 -15.95 -7.78
CA THR A 38 -16.33 -16.25 -6.41
C THR A 38 -17.69 -16.96 -6.36
N GLN A 39 -18.06 -17.50 -5.20
CA GLN A 39 -19.39 -18.03 -4.99
C GLN A 39 -20.49 -16.94 -4.91
N SER A 40 -20.13 -15.67 -4.95
CA SER A 40 -21.07 -14.54 -4.82
C SER A 40 -21.00 -13.53 -5.96
N GLY A 41 -20.32 -13.84 -7.05
CA GLY A 41 -20.17 -13.01 -8.25
C GLY A 41 -18.78 -13.06 -8.83
N LEU A 42 -18.62 -12.37 -9.96
CA LEU A 42 -17.36 -12.15 -10.62
C LEU A 42 -16.83 -10.77 -10.27
N ILE A 43 -15.57 -10.66 -9.95
CA ILE A 43 -14.91 -9.40 -9.57
C ILE A 43 -13.81 -9.09 -10.58
N ARG A 44 -13.78 -7.87 -11.09
CA ARG A 44 -12.66 -7.31 -11.84
C ARG A 44 -11.88 -6.37 -10.94
N PHE A 45 -10.62 -6.65 -10.73
CA PHE A 45 -9.73 -5.92 -9.84
C PHE A 45 -8.60 -5.24 -10.62
N ASP A 46 -8.35 -3.97 -10.34
CA ASP A 46 -7.34 -3.14 -11.02
C ASP A 46 -6.12 -2.80 -10.16
N GLY A 47 -6.04 -3.37 -8.95
CA GLY A 47 -5.04 -3.07 -7.96
C GLY A 47 -5.54 -2.15 -6.83
N HIS A 48 -6.54 -1.32 -7.10
CA HIS A 48 -7.12 -0.40 -6.11
C HIS A 48 -8.63 -0.58 -5.92
N ARG A 49 -9.35 -0.89 -7.00
CA ARG A 49 -10.82 -0.98 -7.00
C ARG A 49 -11.27 -2.34 -7.48
N ALA A 50 -12.27 -2.88 -6.80
CA ALA A 50 -12.95 -4.11 -7.17
C ALA A 50 -14.34 -3.75 -7.75
N LYS A 51 -14.57 -4.07 -9.03
CA LYS A 51 -15.88 -3.98 -9.66
C LYS A 51 -16.53 -5.35 -9.67
N LYS A 52 -17.65 -5.50 -8.99
CA LYS A 52 -18.41 -6.75 -8.91
C LYS A 52 -19.46 -6.81 -10.03
N TYR A 53 -19.58 -8.00 -10.63
CA TYR A 53 -20.59 -8.34 -11.63
C TYR A 53 -21.46 -9.49 -11.12
N SER A 54 -22.72 -9.45 -11.50
CA SER A 54 -23.77 -10.37 -11.04
C SER A 54 -24.68 -10.80 -12.21
N ILE A 55 -25.80 -11.46 -11.89
CA ILE A 55 -26.82 -11.81 -12.88
C ILE A 55 -27.42 -10.55 -13.55
N GLN A 56 -27.48 -9.42 -12.83
CA GLN A 56 -27.98 -8.17 -13.40
C GLN A 56 -27.07 -7.62 -14.51
N ASP A 57 -25.79 -8.01 -14.50
CA ASP A 57 -24.83 -7.63 -15.52
C ASP A 57 -24.75 -8.64 -16.69
N GLY A 58 -25.63 -9.68 -16.69
CA GLY A 58 -25.71 -10.69 -17.74
C GLY A 58 -24.98 -12.00 -17.46
N LEU A 59 -24.54 -12.25 -16.23
CA LEU A 59 -23.99 -13.55 -15.85
C LEU A 59 -25.12 -14.60 -15.72
N ALA A 60 -24.84 -15.84 -16.11
CA ALA A 60 -25.80 -16.95 -16.02
C ALA A 60 -26.08 -17.34 -14.54
N SER A 61 -25.13 -17.10 -13.63
CA SER A 61 -25.26 -17.33 -12.18
C SER A 61 -24.28 -16.44 -11.43
N THR A 62 -24.56 -16.19 -10.14
CA THR A 62 -23.60 -15.54 -9.22
C THR A 62 -22.50 -16.48 -8.75
N ILE A 63 -22.72 -17.81 -8.81
CA ILE A 63 -21.68 -18.78 -8.45
C ILE A 63 -20.80 -18.98 -9.68
N ILE A 64 -19.58 -18.46 -9.62
CA ILE A 64 -18.59 -18.58 -10.67
C ILE A 64 -17.75 -19.81 -10.36
N ASP A 65 -17.65 -20.72 -11.30
CA ASP A 65 -16.80 -21.91 -11.16
C ASP A 65 -15.47 -21.73 -11.89
N GLN A 66 -15.48 -21.16 -13.10
CA GLN A 66 -14.27 -20.97 -13.91
C GLN A 66 -14.28 -19.62 -14.64
N VAL A 67 -13.12 -19.01 -14.76
CA VAL A 67 -12.85 -17.87 -15.62
C VAL A 67 -11.75 -18.27 -16.58
N VAL A 68 -12.05 -18.32 -17.87
CA VAL A 68 -11.12 -18.73 -18.91
C VAL A 68 -10.93 -17.59 -19.90
N ILE A 69 -9.68 -17.24 -20.16
CA ILE A 69 -9.31 -16.22 -21.14
C ILE A 69 -8.49 -16.90 -22.23
N GLY A 70 -9.09 -17.01 -23.39
CA GLY A 70 -8.45 -17.62 -24.55
C GLY A 70 -7.55 -16.69 -25.34
N ALA A 71 -6.86 -17.23 -26.33
CA ALA A 71 -6.11 -16.44 -27.29
C ALA A 71 -7.03 -15.39 -27.95
N GLY A 72 -6.49 -14.17 -28.16
CA GLY A 72 -7.29 -13.06 -28.68
C GLY A 72 -8.16 -12.36 -27.62
N GLY A 73 -8.00 -12.69 -26.32
CA GLY A 73 -8.64 -11.97 -25.19
C GLY A 73 -10.12 -12.30 -24.98
N ARG A 74 -10.64 -13.34 -25.64
CA ARG A 74 -12.03 -13.80 -25.40
C ARG A 74 -12.13 -14.39 -23.99
N MET A 75 -12.99 -13.82 -23.17
CA MET A 75 -13.24 -14.28 -21.81
C MET A 75 -14.55 -15.03 -21.70
N VAL A 76 -14.49 -16.23 -21.14
CA VAL A 76 -15.62 -17.11 -20.88
C VAL A 76 -15.74 -17.37 -19.40
N ILE A 77 -16.93 -17.20 -18.86
CA ILE A 77 -17.25 -17.43 -17.47
C ILE A 77 -18.10 -18.68 -17.37
N GLY A 78 -17.52 -19.69 -16.73
CA GLY A 78 -18.22 -20.93 -16.41
C GLY A 78 -18.96 -20.79 -15.09
N THR A 79 -20.24 -21.10 -15.09
CA THR A 79 -21.09 -21.07 -13.91
C THR A 79 -21.93 -22.32 -13.83
N ARG A 80 -22.46 -22.66 -12.66
CA ARG A 80 -23.37 -23.81 -12.49
C ARG A 80 -24.60 -23.78 -13.38
N LYS A 81 -25.02 -22.59 -13.86
CA LYS A 81 -26.21 -22.45 -14.70
C LYS A 81 -25.89 -22.27 -16.19
N GLY A 82 -24.63 -22.35 -16.59
CA GLY A 82 -24.19 -22.23 -17.98
C GLY A 82 -23.02 -21.29 -18.17
N LEU A 83 -22.66 -21.04 -19.41
CA LEU A 83 -21.56 -20.19 -19.80
C LEU A 83 -22.02 -18.75 -20.08
N SER A 84 -21.20 -17.78 -19.73
CA SER A 84 -21.34 -16.40 -20.17
C SER A 84 -20.07 -15.95 -20.87
N VAL A 85 -20.19 -15.19 -21.95
CA VAL A 85 -19.05 -14.60 -22.68
C VAL A 85 -19.05 -13.11 -22.44
N PHE A 86 -17.87 -12.56 -22.08
CA PHE A 86 -17.67 -11.13 -21.96
C PHE A 86 -17.25 -10.54 -23.30
N THR A 87 -18.01 -9.58 -23.78
CA THR A 87 -17.71 -8.90 -25.05
C THR A 87 -18.16 -7.44 -24.95
N ASN A 88 -17.29 -6.50 -25.29
CA ASN A 88 -17.59 -5.06 -25.31
C ASN A 88 -18.19 -4.52 -24.00
N GLY A 89 -17.70 -5.01 -22.86
CA GLY A 89 -18.14 -4.56 -21.54
C GLY A 89 -19.43 -5.23 -21.01
N HIS A 90 -20.03 -6.17 -21.73
CA HIS A 90 -21.25 -6.86 -21.35
C HIS A 90 -21.09 -8.38 -21.38
N PHE A 91 -21.87 -9.07 -20.54
CA PHE A 91 -21.95 -10.52 -20.53
C PHE A 91 -23.14 -10.99 -21.37
N ALA A 92 -22.93 -12.01 -22.18
CA ALA A 92 -23.96 -12.71 -22.92
C ALA A 92 -23.97 -14.19 -22.54
N ILE A 93 -25.16 -14.74 -22.23
CA ILE A 93 -25.32 -16.15 -21.87
C ILE A 93 -25.33 -17.01 -23.14
N LEU A 94 -24.51 -18.06 -23.16
CA LEU A 94 -24.48 -19.02 -24.29
C LEU A 94 -25.59 -20.06 -24.17
N PRO A 95 -26.24 -20.43 -25.28
CA PRO A 95 -27.23 -21.49 -25.30
C PRO A 95 -26.58 -22.85 -25.02
N ARG A 96 -27.32 -23.76 -24.38
CA ARG A 96 -26.89 -25.12 -24.12
C ARG A 96 -28.05 -26.11 -24.32
N PRO A 97 -27.81 -27.41 -24.55
CA PRO A 97 -28.83 -28.42 -24.63
C PRO A 97 -29.64 -28.53 -23.35
N THR A 98 -30.96 -28.72 -23.44
CA THR A 98 -31.83 -28.94 -22.29
C THR A 98 -31.40 -30.19 -21.52
N GLY A 99 -31.27 -30.02 -20.18
CA GLY A 99 -30.87 -31.13 -19.30
C GLY A 99 -29.35 -31.43 -19.31
N SER A 100 -28.52 -30.67 -20.02
CA SER A 100 -27.06 -30.76 -19.86
C SER A 100 -26.66 -30.13 -18.52
N THR A 101 -25.78 -30.82 -17.81
CA THR A 101 -25.22 -30.36 -16.55
C THR A 101 -23.69 -30.37 -16.60
N VAL A 102 -23.07 -29.67 -15.70
CA VAL A 102 -21.61 -29.67 -15.47
C VAL A 102 -21.35 -29.92 -14.01
N ASP A 103 -20.24 -30.51 -13.69
CA ASP A 103 -19.76 -30.61 -12.33
C ASP A 103 -18.75 -29.48 -12.09
N PRO A 104 -18.94 -28.58 -11.12
CA PRO A 104 -18.03 -27.48 -10.85
C PRO A 104 -16.64 -27.93 -10.40
N ALA A 105 -16.46 -29.18 -9.98
CA ALA A 105 -15.18 -29.74 -9.64
C ALA A 105 -14.30 -30.01 -10.86
N TYR A 106 -14.82 -29.88 -12.07
CA TYR A 106 -14.09 -30.22 -13.29
C TYR A 106 -13.67 -29.00 -14.11
N GLN A 107 -12.64 -29.16 -14.92
CA GLN A 107 -12.20 -28.20 -15.92
C GLN A 107 -13.11 -28.32 -17.17
N TYR A 108 -14.30 -27.77 -17.15
CA TYR A 108 -15.30 -28.00 -18.18
C TYR A 108 -15.33 -26.95 -19.30
N VAL A 109 -14.47 -25.93 -19.26
CA VAL A 109 -14.41 -24.87 -20.27
C VAL A 109 -13.00 -24.71 -20.80
N ALA A 110 -12.85 -24.66 -22.13
CA ALA A 110 -11.61 -24.28 -22.80
C ALA A 110 -11.89 -23.35 -23.98
N VAL A 111 -10.90 -22.53 -24.33
CA VAL A 111 -10.94 -21.67 -25.52
C VAL A 111 -9.70 -21.93 -26.34
N ASP A 112 -9.87 -22.36 -27.59
CA ASP A 112 -8.77 -22.68 -28.49
C ASP A 112 -8.11 -21.44 -29.10
N VAL A 113 -7.00 -21.59 -29.76
CA VAL A 113 -6.24 -20.51 -30.41
C VAL A 113 -7.03 -19.77 -31.49
N ALA A 114 -8.05 -20.43 -32.10
CA ALA A 114 -8.95 -19.83 -33.07
C ALA A 114 -10.11 -19.08 -32.40
N GLY A 115 -10.22 -19.14 -31.06
CA GLY A 115 -11.27 -18.50 -30.26
C GLY A 115 -12.57 -19.30 -30.19
N ASN A 116 -12.58 -20.57 -30.60
CA ASN A 116 -13.73 -21.44 -30.37
C ASN A 116 -13.77 -21.84 -28.90
N ILE A 117 -14.99 -21.89 -28.33
CA ILE A 117 -15.21 -22.30 -26.96
C ILE A 117 -15.62 -23.76 -26.94
N TYR A 118 -14.96 -24.54 -26.12
CA TYR A 118 -15.30 -25.95 -25.86
C TYR A 118 -15.90 -26.07 -24.47
N HIS A 119 -16.98 -26.82 -24.37
CA HIS A 119 -17.75 -26.98 -23.13
C HIS A 119 -17.99 -28.50 -22.92
N ALA A 120 -17.35 -29.01 -21.89
CA ALA A 120 -17.54 -30.38 -21.44
C ALA A 120 -18.81 -30.50 -20.63
N THR A 121 -19.71 -31.42 -21.02
CA THR A 121 -21.00 -31.58 -20.32
C THR A 121 -21.34 -33.08 -20.20
N THR A 122 -22.33 -33.36 -19.35
CA THR A 122 -22.89 -34.74 -19.26
C THR A 122 -23.58 -35.23 -20.53
N LYS A 123 -23.78 -34.36 -21.52
CA LYS A 123 -24.37 -34.67 -22.84
C LYS A 123 -23.36 -34.47 -23.98
N GLY A 124 -22.08 -34.59 -23.73
CA GLY A 124 -21.02 -34.51 -24.72
C GLY A 124 -20.20 -33.23 -24.66
N LEU A 125 -19.27 -33.17 -25.63
CA LEU A 125 -18.42 -31.99 -25.86
C LEU A 125 -19.12 -31.06 -26.85
N LEU A 126 -19.37 -29.84 -26.41
CA LEU A 126 -19.97 -28.79 -27.23
C LEU A 126 -18.89 -27.83 -27.70
N ARG A 127 -18.94 -27.45 -28.99
CA ARG A 127 -18.11 -26.39 -29.55
C ARG A 127 -18.96 -25.18 -29.95
N TYR A 128 -18.59 -24.02 -29.50
CA TYR A 128 -19.16 -22.73 -29.93
C TYR A 128 -18.16 -22.06 -30.85
N PRO A 129 -18.47 -21.94 -32.15
CA PRO A 129 -17.54 -21.36 -33.13
C PRO A 129 -17.25 -19.88 -32.80
N ALA A 130 -16.01 -19.47 -32.98
CA ALA A 130 -15.56 -18.12 -32.71
C ALA A 130 -16.40 -17.03 -33.40
N GLN A 131 -16.84 -17.33 -34.66
CA GLN A 131 -17.59 -16.40 -35.49
C GLN A 131 -19.08 -16.32 -35.10
N ASN A 132 -19.63 -17.37 -34.47
CA ASN A 132 -21.02 -17.39 -34.03
C ASN A 132 -21.19 -18.17 -32.71
N PRO A 133 -20.82 -17.58 -31.58
CA PRO A 133 -20.87 -18.26 -30.27
C PRO A 133 -22.29 -18.50 -29.78
N ASN A 134 -23.30 -17.90 -30.40
CA ASN A 134 -24.71 -18.13 -30.05
C ASN A 134 -25.28 -19.44 -30.58
N LYS A 135 -24.48 -20.24 -31.34
CA LYS A 135 -24.86 -21.57 -31.78
C LYS A 135 -23.76 -22.56 -31.41
N PHE A 136 -24.12 -23.59 -30.70
CA PHE A 136 -23.19 -24.70 -30.45
C PHE A 136 -23.29 -25.78 -31.51
N VAL A 137 -22.20 -26.51 -31.68
CA VAL A 137 -22.13 -27.76 -32.47
C VAL A 137 -21.67 -28.83 -31.51
N GLN A 138 -22.35 -29.98 -31.52
CA GLN A 138 -21.89 -31.14 -30.77
C GLN A 138 -20.71 -31.78 -31.50
N VAL A 139 -19.61 -31.98 -30.79
CA VAL A 139 -18.44 -32.66 -31.33
C VAL A 139 -18.72 -34.14 -31.35
N GLN A 140 -18.66 -34.75 -32.53
CA GLN A 140 -18.79 -36.18 -32.69
C GLN A 140 -17.46 -36.85 -32.30
N ILE A 141 -17.50 -37.87 -31.45
CA ILE A 141 -16.34 -38.58 -30.93
C ILE A 141 -16.48 -40.05 -31.27
N ASP A 142 -15.70 -40.56 -32.23
CA ASP A 142 -15.71 -41.96 -32.69
C ASP A 142 -17.09 -42.55 -32.99
N GLY A 143 -18.04 -41.68 -33.40
CA GLY A 143 -19.44 -42.08 -33.69
C GLY A 143 -20.30 -42.29 -32.46
N GLU A 144 -19.82 -42.02 -31.24
CA GLU A 144 -20.62 -42.07 -30.00
C GLU A 144 -21.62 -40.93 -29.94
N THR A 145 -22.82 -41.24 -29.45
CA THR A 145 -23.87 -40.25 -29.23
C THR A 145 -23.83 -39.78 -27.81
N GLU A 146 -23.53 -38.49 -27.62
CA GLU A 146 -23.58 -37.77 -26.30
C GLU A 146 -22.72 -38.44 -25.19
N PRO A 147 -21.43 -38.79 -25.39
CA PRO A 147 -20.59 -39.30 -24.30
C PRO A 147 -20.39 -38.21 -23.25
N ALA A 148 -20.58 -38.50 -21.95
CA ALA A 148 -20.31 -37.55 -20.90
C ALA A 148 -18.83 -37.18 -20.89
N ILE A 149 -18.50 -35.88 -20.88
CA ILE A 149 -17.15 -35.36 -20.84
C ILE A 149 -16.96 -34.61 -19.53
N GLU A 150 -15.86 -34.91 -18.83
CA GLU A 150 -15.57 -34.38 -17.51
C GLU A 150 -14.61 -33.19 -17.60
N ALA A 151 -13.54 -33.28 -18.39
CA ALA A 151 -12.54 -32.26 -18.53
C ALA A 151 -12.24 -31.92 -19.98
N VAL A 152 -11.91 -30.62 -20.24
CA VAL A 152 -11.46 -30.14 -21.54
C VAL A 152 -10.35 -29.10 -21.39
N PHE A 153 -9.35 -29.19 -22.23
CA PHE A 153 -8.21 -28.25 -22.26
C PHE A 153 -7.82 -27.95 -23.70
N ALA A 154 -7.61 -26.69 -24.01
CA ALA A 154 -7.09 -26.26 -25.31
C ALA A 154 -5.60 -25.96 -25.19
N SER A 155 -4.80 -26.72 -25.95
CA SER A 155 -3.35 -26.59 -26.00
C SER A 155 -2.94 -25.35 -26.84
N PRO A 156 -1.81 -24.71 -26.54
CA PRO A 156 -1.29 -23.59 -27.34
C PRO A 156 -0.95 -23.96 -28.79
N ASP A 157 -0.71 -25.25 -29.09
CA ASP A 157 -0.45 -25.75 -30.42
C ASP A 157 -1.73 -25.96 -31.26
N GLY A 158 -2.91 -25.71 -30.68
CA GLY A 158 -4.22 -25.81 -31.35
C GLY A 158 -4.95 -27.10 -31.14
N HIS A 159 -4.41 -28.06 -30.41
CA HIS A 159 -5.11 -29.28 -30.01
C HIS A 159 -6.08 -29.02 -28.88
N VAL A 160 -7.17 -29.79 -28.82
CA VAL A 160 -8.09 -29.75 -27.69
C VAL A 160 -8.15 -31.15 -27.07
N TRP A 161 -7.65 -31.26 -25.87
CA TRP A 161 -7.71 -32.45 -25.05
C TRP A 161 -9.05 -32.54 -24.31
N PHE A 162 -9.62 -33.70 -24.20
CA PHE A 162 -10.80 -33.96 -23.39
C PHE A 162 -10.70 -35.29 -22.66
N ALA A 163 -11.37 -35.42 -21.56
CA ALA A 163 -11.30 -36.63 -20.75
C ALA A 163 -12.68 -36.97 -20.15
N SER A 164 -12.86 -38.26 -19.94
CA SER A 164 -13.94 -38.83 -19.16
C SER A 164 -13.38 -39.97 -18.30
N ALA A 165 -14.16 -40.53 -17.39
CA ALA A 165 -13.71 -41.63 -16.52
C ALA A 165 -13.01 -42.74 -17.29
N GLY A 166 -11.71 -42.93 -17.06
CA GLY A 166 -10.90 -43.91 -17.70
C GLY A 166 -10.55 -43.70 -19.19
N ARG A 167 -10.91 -42.57 -19.79
CA ARG A 167 -10.68 -42.28 -21.21
C ARG A 167 -10.06 -40.92 -21.42
N LEU A 168 -9.15 -40.82 -22.36
CA LEU A 168 -8.51 -39.61 -22.83
C LEU A 168 -8.73 -39.45 -24.32
N GLY A 169 -9.11 -38.27 -24.78
CA GLY A 169 -9.36 -37.98 -26.18
C GLY A 169 -8.76 -36.68 -26.67
N ILE A 170 -8.73 -36.51 -27.97
CA ILE A 170 -8.14 -35.32 -28.61
C ILE A 170 -8.98 -34.87 -29.82
N VAL A 171 -9.05 -33.55 -29.99
CA VAL A 171 -9.56 -32.88 -31.19
C VAL A 171 -8.36 -32.20 -31.85
N ARG A 172 -8.03 -32.54 -33.07
CA ARG A 172 -7.03 -31.83 -33.89
C ARG A 172 -7.69 -30.99 -34.97
N ALA A 173 -7.03 -29.93 -35.37
CA ALA A 173 -7.53 -29.08 -36.45
C ALA A 173 -7.73 -29.86 -37.74
N GLY A 174 -8.99 -29.89 -38.24
CA GLY A 174 -9.31 -30.61 -39.47
C GLY A 174 -9.53 -32.14 -39.36
N GLU A 175 -9.36 -32.71 -38.16
CA GLU A 175 -9.58 -34.12 -37.87
C GLU A 175 -10.85 -34.33 -37.03
N PRO A 176 -11.51 -35.53 -37.17
CA PRO A 176 -12.55 -35.89 -36.21
C PRO A 176 -11.99 -36.05 -34.79
N ALA A 177 -12.82 -35.79 -33.81
CA ALA A 177 -12.45 -36.08 -32.42
C ALA A 177 -12.43 -37.56 -32.16
N HIS A 178 -11.41 -38.07 -31.47
CA HIS A 178 -11.28 -39.46 -31.17
C HIS A 178 -10.72 -39.75 -29.78
N TRP A 179 -11.07 -40.92 -29.26
CA TRP A 179 -10.48 -41.44 -28.02
C TRP A 179 -9.13 -42.06 -28.32
N LEU A 180 -8.18 -41.83 -27.43
CA LEU A 180 -6.85 -42.47 -27.54
C LEU A 180 -6.91 -43.92 -27.08
N THR A 181 -6.17 -44.80 -27.80
CA THR A 181 -5.92 -46.15 -27.35
C THR A 181 -4.84 -46.14 -26.29
N LEU A 182 -5.22 -46.46 -25.04
CA LEU A 182 -4.28 -46.53 -23.92
C LEU A 182 -3.87 -48.00 -23.67
N LYS A 183 -2.57 -48.23 -23.48
CA LYS A 183 -2.04 -49.56 -23.10
C LYS A 183 -2.21 -49.89 -21.63
N THR A 184 -2.31 -48.87 -20.79
CA THR A 184 -2.69 -49.00 -19.39
C THR A 184 -4.07 -48.37 -19.21
N ALA A 185 -4.93 -49.03 -18.44
CA ALA A 185 -6.22 -48.43 -18.11
C ALA A 185 -5.97 -47.04 -17.50
N ALA A 186 -6.64 -46.01 -18.03
CA ALA A 186 -6.68 -44.73 -17.35
C ALA A 186 -7.29 -44.93 -15.94
N PRO A 187 -6.98 -44.09 -14.96
CA PRO A 187 -7.60 -44.19 -13.65
C PRO A 187 -9.13 -44.30 -13.84
N HIS A 188 -9.77 -45.29 -13.27
CA HIS A 188 -11.24 -45.39 -13.27
C HIS A 188 -11.90 -44.28 -12.43
N GLU A 189 -11.08 -43.43 -11.80
CA GLU A 189 -11.51 -42.24 -11.13
C GLU A 189 -11.86 -41.13 -12.14
N GLN A 190 -12.78 -40.28 -11.74
CA GLN A 190 -13.17 -39.08 -12.46
C GLN A 190 -11.95 -38.20 -12.76
N VAL A 191 -11.88 -37.64 -13.95
CA VAL A 191 -10.82 -36.74 -14.37
C VAL A 191 -11.25 -35.31 -14.09
N ILE A 192 -10.62 -34.64 -13.11
CA ILE A 192 -10.91 -33.24 -12.76
C ILE A 192 -10.41 -32.29 -13.84
N ALA A 193 -9.20 -32.54 -14.34
CA ALA A 193 -8.56 -31.67 -15.31
C ALA A 193 -7.50 -32.41 -16.15
N VAL A 194 -7.27 -31.89 -17.32
CA VAL A 194 -6.12 -32.17 -18.18
C VAL A 194 -5.44 -30.85 -18.52
N VAL A 195 -4.11 -30.82 -18.44
CA VAL A 195 -3.32 -29.61 -18.80
C VAL A 195 -2.01 -30.05 -19.44
N GLU A 196 -1.52 -29.28 -20.40
CA GLU A 196 -0.24 -29.53 -21.06
C GLU A 196 0.77 -28.48 -20.59
N ASP A 197 1.96 -28.92 -20.14
CA ASP A 197 2.99 -28.03 -19.65
C ASP A 197 3.83 -27.43 -20.79
N GLY A 198 4.76 -26.52 -20.44
CA GLY A 198 5.61 -25.84 -21.40
C GLY A 198 6.59 -26.76 -22.16
N ALA A 199 6.76 -28.01 -21.71
CA ALA A 199 7.56 -29.06 -22.37
C ALA A 199 6.71 -29.99 -23.26
N GLY A 200 5.38 -29.76 -23.33
CA GLY A 200 4.44 -30.59 -24.09
C GLY A 200 4.03 -31.88 -23.36
N VAL A 201 4.27 -31.95 -22.04
CA VAL A 201 3.83 -33.12 -21.24
C VAL A 201 2.37 -32.89 -20.83
N LEU A 202 1.51 -33.85 -21.17
CA LEU A 202 0.12 -33.82 -20.77
C LEU A 202 -0.05 -34.39 -19.34
N TRP A 203 -0.58 -33.58 -18.47
CA TRP A 203 -0.87 -33.91 -17.08
C TRP A 203 -2.36 -34.18 -16.89
N ILE A 204 -2.67 -35.18 -16.10
CA ILE A 204 -4.03 -35.63 -15.79
C ILE A 204 -4.22 -35.58 -14.30
N ARG A 205 -5.22 -34.82 -13.84
CA ARG A 205 -5.60 -34.68 -12.42
C ARG A 205 -6.87 -35.48 -12.15
N THR A 206 -6.81 -36.35 -11.15
CA THR A 206 -7.99 -36.98 -10.51
C THR A 206 -8.15 -36.44 -9.08
N PRO A 207 -9.22 -36.74 -8.35
CA PRO A 207 -9.37 -36.34 -6.94
C PRO A 207 -8.18 -36.72 -6.05
N LYS A 208 -7.52 -37.84 -6.34
CA LYS A 208 -6.51 -38.44 -5.45
C LYS A 208 -5.08 -38.35 -5.96
N GLN A 209 -4.87 -38.19 -7.29
CA GLN A 209 -3.51 -38.22 -7.85
C GLN A 209 -3.33 -37.31 -9.06
N VAL A 210 -2.08 -37.07 -9.37
CA VAL A 210 -1.61 -36.47 -10.62
C VAL A 210 -0.85 -37.48 -11.39
N SER A 211 -1.09 -37.57 -12.70
CA SER A 211 -0.41 -38.51 -13.62
C SER A 211 0.01 -37.75 -14.87
N ARG A 212 1.00 -38.23 -15.54
CA ARG A 212 1.42 -37.76 -16.88
C ARG A 212 1.09 -38.79 -17.95
N TYR A 213 0.72 -38.31 -19.12
CA TYR A 213 0.55 -39.14 -20.30
C TYR A 213 1.85 -39.22 -21.10
N ASP A 214 2.32 -40.41 -21.33
CA ASP A 214 3.45 -40.70 -22.21
C ASP A 214 2.92 -41.13 -23.58
N ALA A 215 3.03 -40.26 -24.57
CA ALA A 215 2.57 -40.54 -25.95
C ALA A 215 3.39 -41.63 -26.65
N SER A 216 4.66 -41.83 -26.29
CA SER A 216 5.53 -42.83 -26.90
C SER A 216 5.15 -44.25 -26.51
N THR A 217 4.77 -44.43 -25.26
CA THR A 217 4.34 -45.71 -24.70
C THR A 217 2.82 -45.89 -24.72
N GLN A 218 2.06 -44.83 -24.93
CA GLN A 218 0.59 -44.74 -24.81
C GLN A 218 0.11 -45.15 -23.40
N THR A 219 0.83 -44.72 -22.39
CA THR A 219 0.55 -45.09 -20.98
C THR A 219 0.34 -43.86 -20.14
N ILE A 220 -0.49 -44.01 -19.11
CA ILE A 220 -0.64 -43.00 -18.05
C ILE A 220 0.23 -43.43 -16.87
N ILE A 221 1.18 -42.57 -16.50
CA ILE A 221 2.18 -42.82 -15.45
C ILE A 221 1.81 -41.95 -14.24
N PRO A 222 1.41 -42.55 -13.09
CA PRO A 222 1.12 -41.78 -11.88
C PRO A 222 2.41 -41.23 -11.27
N GLU A 223 2.30 -39.99 -10.71
CA GLU A 223 3.38 -39.40 -9.95
C GLU A 223 3.58 -40.10 -8.60
N THR A 224 4.85 -40.27 -8.23
CA THR A 224 5.24 -40.94 -6.98
C THR A 224 5.09 -40.06 -5.74
N VAL A 225 5.07 -38.73 -5.93
CA VAL A 225 4.88 -37.77 -4.85
C VAL A 225 3.44 -37.77 -4.37
N LYS A 226 3.24 -37.91 -3.08
CA LYS A 226 1.90 -37.90 -2.49
C LYS A 226 1.37 -36.45 -2.47
N ILE A 227 0.62 -36.09 -3.49
CA ILE A 227 -0.08 -34.81 -3.61
C ILE A 227 -1.42 -34.92 -2.85
N PRO A 228 -1.76 -33.98 -1.97
CA PRO A 228 -3.04 -33.99 -1.27
C PRO A 228 -4.23 -33.99 -2.24
N ALA A 229 -5.39 -34.38 -1.73
CA ALA A 229 -6.62 -34.44 -2.52
C ALA A 229 -6.92 -33.10 -3.20
N ALA A 230 -7.56 -33.16 -4.35
CA ALA A 230 -8.17 -31.98 -4.96
C ALA A 230 -9.32 -31.47 -4.07
N ASN A 231 -9.58 -30.20 -4.16
CA ASN A 231 -10.82 -29.58 -3.68
C ASN A 231 -11.81 -29.40 -4.85
N ASP A 232 -12.99 -28.88 -4.55
CA ASP A 232 -14.09 -28.74 -5.54
C ASP A 232 -13.77 -27.83 -6.75
N TYR A 233 -12.66 -27.03 -6.68
CA TYR A 233 -12.29 -26.08 -7.73
C TYR A 233 -10.80 -26.16 -8.11
N GLY A 234 -10.09 -27.17 -7.66
CA GLY A 234 -8.64 -27.29 -7.75
C GLY A 234 -8.11 -27.63 -9.14
N VAL A 235 -8.43 -26.82 -10.13
CA VAL A 235 -7.94 -27.00 -11.51
C VAL A 235 -6.46 -26.62 -11.59
N PRO A 236 -5.56 -27.52 -12.04
CA PRO A 236 -4.16 -27.22 -12.30
C PRO A 236 -3.99 -26.14 -13.37
N THR A 237 -2.90 -25.40 -13.28
CA THR A 237 -2.53 -24.40 -14.29
C THR A 237 -1.04 -24.46 -14.57
N ILE A 238 -0.61 -23.85 -15.66
CA ILE A 238 0.79 -23.77 -16.08
C ILE A 238 1.26 -22.33 -15.89
N ASP A 239 2.41 -22.16 -15.24
CA ASP A 239 3.03 -20.84 -15.12
C ASP A 239 3.75 -20.45 -16.43
N ARG A 240 4.21 -19.20 -16.53
CA ARG A 240 4.90 -18.69 -17.72
C ARG A 240 6.24 -19.35 -18.00
N SER A 241 6.82 -19.99 -16.98
CA SER A 241 8.04 -20.78 -17.13
C SER A 241 7.76 -22.21 -17.58
N GLY A 242 6.49 -22.58 -17.78
CA GLY A 242 6.05 -23.91 -18.18
C GLY A 242 5.91 -24.89 -17.01
N ASN A 243 6.00 -24.45 -15.75
CA ASN A 243 5.85 -25.34 -14.60
C ASN A 243 4.38 -25.60 -14.29
N LEU A 244 4.07 -26.82 -13.90
CA LEU A 244 2.73 -27.20 -13.45
C LEU A 244 2.49 -26.75 -12.01
N LEU A 245 1.34 -26.10 -11.78
CA LEU A 245 0.83 -25.68 -10.48
C LEU A 245 -0.44 -26.44 -10.15
N VAL A 246 -0.46 -27.16 -9.03
CA VAL A 246 -1.58 -27.99 -8.62
C VAL A 246 -2.15 -27.47 -7.29
N PRO A 247 -3.31 -26.76 -7.29
CA PRO A 247 -3.99 -26.36 -6.09
C PRO A 247 -4.65 -27.57 -5.40
N THR A 248 -4.55 -27.62 -4.04
CA THR A 248 -5.03 -28.73 -3.24
C THR A 248 -5.59 -28.26 -1.90
N VAL A 249 -6.21 -29.17 -1.15
CA VAL A 249 -6.57 -28.92 0.25
C VAL A 249 -5.36 -28.76 1.18
N GLY A 250 -4.17 -29.15 0.72
CA GLY A 250 -2.92 -29.10 1.48
C GLY A 250 -1.98 -27.95 1.07
N GLY A 251 -2.38 -27.09 0.14
CA GLY A 251 -1.54 -26.04 -0.43
C GLY A 251 -1.47 -26.08 -1.94
N VAL A 252 -0.46 -25.43 -2.52
CA VAL A 252 -0.11 -25.51 -3.94
C VAL A 252 1.12 -26.40 -4.10
N TYR A 253 1.07 -27.33 -5.01
CA TYR A 253 2.20 -28.16 -5.41
C TYR A 253 2.69 -27.71 -6.78
N ARG A 254 3.96 -27.31 -6.85
CA ARG A 254 4.61 -26.85 -8.08
C ARG A 254 5.59 -27.90 -8.58
N HIS A 255 5.45 -28.30 -9.83
CA HIS A 255 6.41 -29.17 -10.51
C HIS A 255 7.38 -28.32 -11.32
N THR A 256 8.66 -28.43 -11.05
CA THR A 256 9.75 -27.71 -11.72
C THR A 256 10.77 -28.71 -12.26
N VAL A 257 11.79 -28.24 -12.95
CA VAL A 257 12.92 -29.09 -13.39
C VAL A 257 13.65 -29.77 -12.23
N ASP A 258 13.57 -29.22 -11.03
CA ASP A 258 14.18 -29.75 -9.80
C ASP A 258 13.24 -30.73 -9.06
N GLY A 259 12.03 -30.95 -9.57
CA GLY A 259 11.00 -31.81 -9.00
C GLY A 259 9.84 -31.06 -8.34
N TRP A 260 9.14 -31.73 -7.42
CA TRP A 260 7.94 -31.19 -6.75
C TRP A 260 8.29 -30.33 -5.55
N GLU A 261 7.69 -29.16 -5.45
CA GLU A 261 7.76 -28.25 -4.32
C GLU A 261 6.36 -28.00 -3.75
N ALA A 262 6.20 -28.16 -2.43
CA ALA A 262 4.96 -27.85 -1.74
C ALA A 262 5.01 -26.42 -1.19
N ILE A 263 3.96 -25.66 -1.39
CA ILE A 263 3.73 -24.29 -0.88
C ILE A 263 2.48 -24.36 0.00
N ASP A 264 2.67 -24.36 1.32
CA ASP A 264 1.64 -24.62 2.30
C ASP A 264 1.77 -23.73 3.56
N ARG A 265 0.99 -24.01 4.61
CA ARG A 265 1.07 -23.26 5.87
C ARG A 265 2.43 -23.34 6.54
N THR A 266 3.15 -24.44 6.37
CA THR A 266 4.49 -24.58 6.94
C THR A 266 5.49 -23.63 6.30
N ARG A 267 5.12 -23.10 5.12
CA ARG A 267 5.88 -22.08 4.40
C ARG A 267 5.25 -20.69 4.45
N GLY A 268 4.32 -20.44 5.35
CA GLY A 268 3.76 -19.11 5.60
C GLY A 268 2.40 -18.82 4.95
N MET A 269 1.81 -19.76 4.23
CA MET A 269 0.47 -19.58 3.67
C MET A 269 -0.58 -19.42 4.79
N PRO A 270 -1.55 -18.50 4.67
CA PRO A 270 -2.55 -18.28 5.73
C PRO A 270 -3.45 -19.49 5.97
N VAL A 271 -3.84 -20.18 4.91
CA VAL A 271 -4.64 -21.41 4.94
C VAL A 271 -4.11 -22.41 3.91
N ASN A 272 -4.37 -23.70 4.14
CA ASN A 272 -3.91 -24.74 3.18
C ASN A 272 -4.84 -24.94 1.98
N ALA A 273 -6.15 -24.73 2.15
CA ALA A 273 -7.11 -25.01 1.08
C ALA A 273 -7.04 -23.92 -0.02
N VAL A 274 -6.39 -24.25 -1.13
CA VAL A 274 -6.26 -23.40 -2.31
C VAL A 274 -7.20 -23.92 -3.40
N TYR A 275 -8.07 -23.05 -3.90
CA TYR A 275 -9.04 -23.38 -4.93
C TYR A 275 -8.57 -23.03 -6.34
N SER A 276 -7.77 -21.99 -6.46
CA SER A 276 -7.24 -21.55 -7.75
C SER A 276 -5.87 -20.91 -7.60
N VAL A 277 -5.05 -21.01 -8.65
CA VAL A 277 -3.74 -20.38 -8.74
C VAL A 277 -3.54 -19.85 -10.15
N THR A 278 -2.97 -18.67 -10.27
CA THR A 278 -2.55 -18.10 -11.56
C THR A 278 -1.31 -17.23 -11.37
N GLU A 279 -0.49 -17.11 -12.40
CA GLU A 279 0.64 -16.18 -12.43
C GLU A 279 0.24 -14.90 -13.16
N ASP A 280 0.52 -13.73 -12.54
CA ASP A 280 0.22 -12.43 -13.17
C ASP A 280 1.29 -12.03 -14.21
N GLN A 281 1.03 -10.92 -14.93
CA GLN A 281 1.96 -10.40 -15.94
C GLN A 281 3.29 -9.92 -15.34
N GLU A 282 3.37 -9.73 -14.04
CA GLU A 282 4.57 -9.33 -13.31
C GLU A 282 5.35 -10.51 -12.73
N GLY A 283 4.87 -11.74 -12.93
CA GLY A 283 5.48 -12.99 -12.47
C GLY A 283 5.16 -13.36 -11.02
N ALA A 284 4.16 -12.72 -10.41
CA ALA A 284 3.67 -13.10 -9.10
C ALA A 284 2.50 -14.09 -9.18
N TYR A 285 2.42 -15.00 -8.22
CA TYR A 285 1.33 -15.96 -8.12
C TYR A 285 0.20 -15.41 -7.28
N TRP A 286 -1.00 -15.54 -7.79
CA TRP A 286 -2.25 -15.25 -7.11
C TRP A 286 -2.91 -16.55 -6.71
N LEU A 287 -3.28 -16.66 -5.44
CA LEU A 287 -3.89 -17.86 -4.87
C LEU A 287 -5.27 -17.51 -4.33
N GLY A 288 -6.28 -18.15 -4.87
CA GLY A 288 -7.66 -18.09 -4.39
C GLY A 288 -7.86 -19.10 -3.28
N LEU A 289 -8.23 -18.61 -2.10
CA LEU A 289 -8.31 -19.39 -0.88
C LEU A 289 -9.75 -19.74 -0.52
N ALA A 290 -9.95 -20.86 0.14
CA ALA A 290 -11.23 -21.26 0.69
C ALA A 290 -11.62 -20.38 1.89
N GLY A 291 -12.56 -19.46 1.70
CA GLY A 291 -13.07 -18.58 2.76
C GLY A 291 -12.08 -17.53 3.30
N ALA A 292 -10.92 -17.37 2.67
CA ALA A 292 -9.89 -16.44 3.12
C ALA A 292 -9.46 -15.42 2.05
N GLY A 293 -10.22 -15.30 0.96
CA GLY A 293 -10.00 -14.33 -0.09
C GLY A 293 -8.84 -14.70 -1.01
N VAL A 294 -8.06 -13.69 -1.39
CA VAL A 294 -6.93 -13.81 -2.32
C VAL A 294 -5.64 -13.46 -1.61
N VAL A 295 -4.59 -14.23 -1.88
CA VAL A 295 -3.23 -13.86 -1.53
C VAL A 295 -2.36 -13.79 -2.77
N ARG A 296 -1.43 -12.85 -2.77
CA ARG A 296 -0.41 -12.69 -3.79
C ARG A 296 0.95 -13.09 -3.23
N TRP A 297 1.71 -13.85 -3.98
CA TRP A 297 3.06 -14.26 -3.65
C TRP A 297 3.98 -13.97 -4.84
N GLN A 298 5.07 -13.28 -4.60
CA GLN A 298 6.01 -12.87 -5.66
C GLN A 298 6.61 -14.06 -6.45
N GLY A 299 6.45 -15.28 -5.94
CA GLY A 299 6.84 -16.49 -6.68
C GLY A 299 8.34 -16.65 -6.92
N THR A 300 9.12 -15.61 -6.71
CA THR A 300 10.55 -15.62 -6.91
C THR A 300 11.24 -16.29 -5.73
N ASN A 301 12.13 -17.26 -6.01
CA ASN A 301 13.02 -17.83 -5.00
C ASN A 301 14.09 -16.81 -4.52
N SER A 302 13.92 -15.51 -4.86
CA SER A 302 14.86 -14.46 -4.47
C SER A 302 14.84 -14.21 -2.97
N TRP A 303 13.66 -14.24 -2.35
CA TRP A 303 13.48 -14.07 -0.92
C TRP A 303 13.12 -15.38 -0.24
N LYS A 304 13.75 -15.65 0.89
CA LYS A 304 13.45 -16.76 1.78
C LYS A 304 13.55 -16.28 3.22
N GLY A 305 12.63 -16.72 4.08
CA GLY A 305 12.61 -16.33 5.47
C GLY A 305 12.61 -17.52 6.43
N TRP A 306 13.00 -17.29 7.67
CA TRP A 306 12.92 -18.24 8.79
C TRP A 306 12.52 -17.48 10.04
N THR A 307 11.60 -18.05 10.79
CA THR A 307 11.08 -17.54 12.06
C THR A 307 11.21 -18.60 13.15
N GLU A 308 10.69 -18.36 14.33
CA GLU A 308 10.56 -19.39 15.37
C GLU A 308 9.83 -20.64 14.86
N ALA A 309 8.85 -20.46 13.99
CA ALA A 309 8.09 -21.58 13.41
C ALA A 309 8.98 -22.52 12.56
N GLU A 310 9.97 -21.95 11.88
CA GLU A 310 10.97 -22.71 11.10
C GLU A 310 12.19 -23.08 11.91
N GLY A 311 12.25 -22.68 13.17
CA GLY A 311 13.22 -23.19 14.12
C GLY A 311 14.24 -22.21 14.65
N LEU A 312 14.09 -20.91 14.46
CA LEU A 312 14.89 -19.93 15.18
C LEU A 312 14.52 -19.91 16.67
N PRO A 313 15.42 -19.50 17.55
CA PRO A 313 15.14 -19.33 18.98
C PRO A 313 14.18 -18.16 19.29
N ASP A 314 14.18 -17.14 18.43
CA ASP A 314 13.37 -15.93 18.54
C ASP A 314 13.31 -15.26 17.15
N ASN A 315 12.29 -14.45 16.91
CA ASN A 315 12.09 -13.75 15.63
C ASN A 315 13.00 -12.54 15.47
N VAL A 316 13.46 -11.91 16.55
CA VAL A 316 14.38 -10.77 16.49
C VAL A 316 15.79 -11.27 16.27
N VAL A 317 16.36 -10.98 15.10
CA VAL A 317 17.67 -11.49 14.66
C VAL A 317 18.71 -10.39 14.63
N TRP A 318 19.71 -10.47 15.51
CA TRP A 318 20.77 -9.48 15.67
C TRP A 318 22.08 -9.82 14.94
N ALA A 319 22.36 -11.09 14.70
CA ALA A 319 23.62 -11.49 14.10
C ALA A 319 23.45 -12.68 13.16
N VAL A 320 24.13 -12.65 12.03
CA VAL A 320 24.19 -13.75 11.07
C VAL A 320 25.60 -13.90 10.57
N THR A 321 26.12 -15.12 10.54
CA THR A 321 27.45 -15.41 9.96
C THR A 321 27.60 -16.86 9.56
N ARG A 322 28.67 -17.16 8.82
CA ARG A 322 29.14 -18.54 8.65
C ARG A 322 30.50 -18.75 9.34
N ASP A 323 30.64 -19.92 9.93
CA ASP A 323 31.91 -20.34 10.42
C ASP A 323 32.83 -20.90 9.30
N ASP A 324 34.08 -21.27 9.65
CA ASP A 324 35.03 -21.83 8.67
C ASP A 324 34.58 -23.17 8.07
N GLN A 325 33.62 -23.87 8.70
CA GLN A 325 32.97 -25.09 8.16
C GLN A 325 31.71 -24.78 7.33
N GLN A 326 31.49 -23.51 7.05
CA GLN A 326 30.33 -23.03 6.28
C GLN A 326 28.96 -23.29 6.95
N ARG A 327 28.93 -23.58 8.25
CA ARG A 327 27.69 -23.70 9.02
C ARG A 327 27.11 -22.31 9.28
N LEU A 328 25.82 -22.16 9.04
CA LEU A 328 25.09 -20.89 9.26
C LEU A 328 24.76 -20.73 10.74
N TRP A 329 25.20 -19.65 11.34
CA TRP A 329 24.93 -19.24 12.71
C TRP A 329 24.04 -18.01 12.73
N VAL A 330 23.04 -18.01 13.62
CA VAL A 330 22.07 -16.92 13.76
C VAL A 330 21.91 -16.58 15.25
N GLY A 331 22.17 -15.34 15.60
CA GLY A 331 21.99 -14.76 16.93
C GLY A 331 20.66 -14.03 17.05
N THR A 332 19.95 -14.28 18.13
CA THR A 332 18.60 -13.75 18.38
C THR A 332 18.45 -13.18 19.79
N ASN A 333 17.28 -12.63 20.12
CA ASN A 333 16.95 -12.21 21.49
C ASN A 333 16.95 -13.35 22.50
N ASN A 334 16.76 -14.60 22.07
CA ASN A 334 16.67 -15.74 22.98
C ASN A 334 17.70 -16.81 22.64
N GLY A 335 18.91 -16.40 22.36
CA GLY A 335 20.05 -17.31 22.14
C GLY A 335 20.59 -17.32 20.74
N VAL A 336 21.44 -18.32 20.48
CA VAL A 336 22.06 -18.57 19.18
C VAL A 336 21.62 -19.91 18.62
N THR A 337 21.50 -19.97 17.32
CA THR A 337 21.21 -21.22 16.61
C THR A 337 22.21 -21.44 15.50
N MET A 338 22.46 -22.71 15.16
CA MET A 338 23.26 -23.12 14.02
C MET A 338 22.51 -24.15 13.19
N TRP A 339 22.52 -23.99 11.88
CA TRP A 339 21.95 -24.97 10.98
C TRP A 339 22.88 -26.18 10.81
N ASP A 340 22.42 -27.35 11.27
CA ASP A 340 23.07 -28.60 11.05
C ASP A 340 22.57 -29.27 9.75
N ALA A 341 23.37 -29.21 8.71
CA ALA A 341 23.02 -29.73 7.39
C ALA A 341 22.94 -31.29 7.35
N ALA A 342 23.63 -31.99 8.28
CA ALA A 342 23.60 -33.46 8.32
C ALA A 342 22.33 -33.97 9.03
N GLU A 343 21.88 -33.25 10.02
CA GLU A 343 20.69 -33.63 10.79
C GLU A 343 19.42 -32.91 10.30
N HIS A 344 19.54 -32.03 9.29
CA HIS A 344 18.45 -31.19 8.73
C HIS A 344 17.64 -30.46 9.80
N ARG A 345 18.36 -29.91 10.81
CA ARG A 345 17.71 -29.19 11.92
C ARG A 345 18.57 -28.06 12.45
N TRP A 346 17.91 -27.13 13.14
CA TRP A 346 18.55 -26.11 13.92
C TRP A 346 19.00 -26.66 15.28
N ARG A 347 20.27 -26.49 15.62
CA ARG A 347 20.77 -26.68 16.99
C ARG A 347 20.75 -25.35 17.71
N ARG A 348 20.19 -25.32 18.92
CA ARG A 348 19.93 -24.09 19.69
C ARG A 348 20.68 -24.08 21.01
N TRP A 349 21.19 -22.89 21.37
CA TRP A 349 21.80 -22.62 22.68
C TRP A 349 21.28 -21.29 23.20
N ASN A 350 21.02 -21.26 24.51
CA ASN A 350 20.56 -20.11 25.25
C ASN A 350 21.28 -19.98 26.59
N ALA A 351 20.88 -19.08 27.48
CA ALA A 351 21.50 -18.90 28.78
C ALA A 351 21.40 -20.14 29.68
N GLU A 352 20.36 -20.98 29.52
CA GLU A 352 20.17 -22.20 30.34
C GLU A 352 21.12 -23.32 29.90
N ASN A 353 21.45 -23.43 28.63
CA ASN A 353 22.23 -24.54 28.09
C ASN A 353 23.59 -24.17 27.57
N GLY A 354 24.15 -23.01 27.99
CA GLY A 354 25.57 -22.75 27.79
C GLY A 354 26.01 -21.34 27.43
N LEU A 355 25.10 -20.46 27.03
CA LEU A 355 25.47 -19.06 26.77
C LEU A 355 25.66 -18.26 28.07
N ASN A 356 26.43 -17.20 27.98
CA ASN A 356 26.54 -16.23 29.06
C ASN A 356 25.32 -15.32 29.23
N GLY A 357 24.56 -15.07 28.17
CA GLY A 357 23.35 -14.25 28.17
C GLY A 357 22.38 -14.68 27.09
N SER A 358 21.18 -14.09 27.07
CA SER A 358 20.12 -14.46 26.15
C SER A 358 20.18 -13.72 24.81
N VAL A 359 20.49 -12.41 24.81
CA VAL A 359 20.50 -11.61 23.58
C VAL A 359 21.84 -11.74 22.88
N VAL A 360 21.88 -12.35 21.71
CA VAL A 360 23.11 -12.57 20.96
C VAL A 360 23.28 -11.51 19.90
N ARG A 361 24.23 -10.58 20.09
CA ARG A 361 24.42 -9.43 19.21
C ARG A 361 25.53 -9.58 18.19
N SER A 362 26.55 -10.39 18.48
CA SER A 362 27.65 -10.57 17.56
C SER A 362 28.22 -12.00 17.60
N ILE A 363 28.63 -12.49 16.44
CA ILE A 363 29.19 -13.85 16.27
C ILE A 363 30.42 -13.74 15.38
N ALA A 364 31.52 -14.33 15.80
CA ALA A 364 32.76 -14.37 15.02
C ALA A 364 33.40 -15.75 15.06
N SER A 365 34.07 -16.20 13.98
CA SER A 365 34.91 -17.37 13.98
C SER A 365 36.38 -16.96 14.06
N THR A 366 37.22 -17.80 14.67
CA THR A 366 38.68 -17.59 14.75
C THR A 366 39.41 -18.61 13.90
N SER A 367 40.72 -18.38 13.64
CA SER A 367 41.55 -19.23 12.76
C SER A 367 41.70 -20.68 13.24
N ASP A 368 41.46 -20.95 14.54
CA ASP A 368 41.39 -22.28 15.10
C ASP A 368 40.06 -23.01 14.87
N GLY A 369 39.12 -22.34 14.14
CA GLY A 369 37.79 -22.84 13.83
C GLY A 369 36.78 -22.70 14.97
N ALA A 370 37.15 -22.12 16.10
CA ALA A 370 36.21 -21.85 17.19
C ALA A 370 35.25 -20.73 16.81
N VAL A 371 34.00 -20.85 17.25
CA VAL A 371 32.98 -19.81 17.10
C VAL A 371 32.78 -19.12 18.43
N TRP A 372 32.82 -17.81 18.39
CA TRP A 372 32.67 -16.93 19.53
C TRP A 372 31.34 -16.21 19.40
N VAL A 373 30.60 -16.19 20.47
CA VAL A 373 29.26 -15.55 20.55
C VAL A 373 29.32 -14.52 21.67
N GLN A 374 29.02 -13.29 21.33
CA GLN A 374 28.80 -12.21 22.30
C GLN A 374 27.34 -12.09 22.63
N SER A 375 27.01 -12.24 23.90
CA SER A 375 25.63 -12.14 24.40
C SER A 375 25.47 -11.03 25.45
N TYR A 376 24.30 -10.46 25.55
CA TYR A 376 23.95 -9.40 26.50
C TYR A 376 22.75 -9.84 27.37
N PRO A 377 22.78 -9.53 28.67
CA PRO A 377 23.98 -9.32 29.48
C PRO A 377 24.76 -10.62 29.60
N GLY A 378 26.06 -10.57 29.88
CA GLY A 378 26.81 -11.77 30.24
C GLY A 378 28.14 -12.00 29.51
N GLY A 379 28.40 -11.38 28.34
CA GLY A 379 29.71 -11.41 27.68
C GLY A 379 29.91 -12.55 26.65
N LEU A 380 31.07 -13.23 26.67
CA LEU A 380 31.50 -14.13 25.61
C LEU A 380 31.24 -15.60 25.93
N THR A 381 30.85 -16.35 24.91
CA THR A 381 30.79 -17.83 24.91
C THR A 381 31.63 -18.33 23.73
N ARG A 382 32.54 -19.27 23.99
CA ARG A 382 33.31 -19.94 22.95
C ARG A 382 32.71 -21.32 22.65
N PHE A 383 32.57 -21.62 21.39
CA PHE A 383 32.16 -22.95 20.92
C PHE A 383 33.39 -23.71 20.42
N ASP A 384 33.55 -24.90 20.93
CA ASP A 384 34.62 -25.81 20.44
C ASP A 384 34.32 -26.19 18.97
N PRO A 385 35.30 -26.09 18.07
CA PRO A 385 35.07 -26.27 16.63
C PRO A 385 34.62 -27.69 16.24
N LYS A 386 34.93 -28.70 17.03
CA LYS A 386 34.62 -30.11 16.72
C LYS A 386 33.38 -30.57 17.43
N THR A 387 33.26 -30.28 18.71
CA THR A 387 32.17 -30.81 19.58
C THR A 387 30.99 -29.89 19.69
N LEU A 388 31.15 -28.61 19.33
CA LEU A 388 30.15 -27.53 19.51
C LEU A 388 29.74 -27.33 20.97
N ARG A 389 30.59 -27.76 21.93
CA ARG A 389 30.34 -27.49 23.35
C ARG A 389 30.60 -26.03 23.64
N PRO A 390 29.61 -25.33 24.26
CA PRO A 390 29.80 -23.96 24.69
C PRO A 390 30.65 -23.89 25.96
N GLU A 391 31.55 -22.93 26.01
CA GLU A 391 32.36 -22.60 27.17
C GLU A 391 32.19 -21.10 27.47
N ARG A 392 31.74 -20.77 28.67
CA ARG A 392 31.54 -19.40 29.13
C ARG A 392 32.91 -18.76 29.41
N VAL A 393 33.17 -17.60 28.82
CA VAL A 393 34.42 -16.90 28.93
C VAL A 393 34.25 -15.59 29.66
N LYS A 394 35.14 -15.32 30.64
CA LYS A 394 35.13 -14.04 31.36
C LYS A 394 35.59 -12.93 30.41
N THR A 395 34.80 -11.90 30.25
CA THR A 395 35.10 -10.73 29.41
C THR A 395 35.82 -9.64 30.17
N PRO A 396 36.63 -8.79 29.51
CA PRO A 396 37.05 -7.52 30.07
C PRO A 396 35.85 -6.64 30.44
N SER A 397 36.06 -5.72 31.39
CA SER A 397 35.09 -4.72 31.78
C SER A 397 35.49 -3.36 31.17
N PRO A 398 34.51 -2.60 30.56
CA PRO A 398 33.12 -2.92 30.28
C PRO A 398 32.99 -4.06 29.27
N GLU A 399 31.78 -4.65 29.15
CA GLU A 399 31.49 -5.68 28.15
C GLU A 399 31.75 -5.18 26.71
N PRO A 400 32.24 -6.06 25.82
CA PRO A 400 32.49 -5.68 24.44
C PRO A 400 31.17 -5.25 23.73
N SER A 401 31.28 -4.26 22.88
CA SER A 401 30.19 -3.82 22.01
C SER A 401 30.08 -4.65 20.73
N GLY A 402 31.24 -5.17 20.25
CA GLY A 402 31.31 -6.01 19.06
C GLY A 402 32.52 -6.91 19.07
N ILE A 403 32.43 -8.00 18.31
CA ILE A 403 33.52 -8.96 18.13
C ILE A 403 33.74 -9.25 16.65
N LEU A 404 34.96 -9.51 16.26
CA LEU A 404 35.29 -9.92 14.89
C LEU A 404 36.56 -10.81 14.87
N ARG A 405 36.78 -11.47 13.73
CA ARG A 405 38.06 -12.10 13.42
C ARG A 405 39.04 -11.04 12.95
N GLY A 406 40.07 -10.78 13.75
CA GLY A 406 41.12 -9.82 13.41
C GLY A 406 41.96 -10.22 12.19
N PRO A 407 42.86 -9.30 11.70
CA PRO A 407 43.74 -9.58 10.57
C PRO A 407 44.73 -10.70 10.85
N ASP A 408 45.02 -10.98 12.11
CA ASP A 408 45.89 -12.05 12.62
C ASP A 408 45.16 -13.39 12.83
N GLY A 409 43.82 -13.43 12.50
CA GLY A 409 42.98 -14.61 12.66
C GLY A 409 42.49 -14.86 14.09
N ARG A 410 42.89 -14.06 15.07
CA ARG A 410 42.47 -14.14 16.47
C ARG A 410 41.09 -13.43 16.65
N LEU A 411 40.48 -13.67 17.78
CA LEU A 411 39.31 -12.90 18.19
C LEU A 411 39.73 -11.49 18.60
N TRP A 412 39.18 -10.48 17.95
CA TRP A 412 39.30 -9.09 18.38
C TRP A 412 37.97 -8.66 18.98
N ILE A 413 38.05 -7.89 20.07
CA ILE A 413 36.87 -7.37 20.78
C ILE A 413 37.00 -5.87 20.94
N GLY A 414 35.97 -5.16 20.60
CA GLY A 414 35.91 -3.70 20.71
C GLY A 414 34.89 -3.21 21.73
N SER A 415 35.20 -2.09 22.36
CA SER A 415 34.26 -1.33 23.17
C SER A 415 34.52 0.15 22.99
N LYS A 416 33.71 1.02 23.60
CA LYS A 416 33.97 2.48 23.59
C LYS A 416 35.34 2.86 24.17
N SER A 417 35.96 2.01 25.00
CA SER A 417 37.16 2.33 25.77
C SER A 417 38.37 1.47 25.45
N TYR A 418 38.23 0.39 24.69
CA TYR A 418 39.35 -0.49 24.37
C TYR A 418 39.16 -1.23 23.05
N LEU A 419 40.27 -1.65 22.48
CA LEU A 419 40.34 -2.68 21.44
C LEU A 419 41.34 -3.73 21.94
N LYS A 420 40.89 -4.99 22.02
CA LYS A 420 41.70 -6.09 22.54
C LYS A 420 41.69 -7.29 21.60
N ALA A 421 42.76 -8.05 21.61
CA ALA A 421 42.82 -9.33 20.92
C ALA A 421 42.98 -10.49 21.91
N LEU A 422 42.41 -11.62 21.55
CA LEU A 422 42.63 -12.86 22.28
C LEU A 422 44.10 -13.27 22.18
N SER A 423 44.83 -13.33 23.31
CA SER A 423 46.23 -13.70 23.36
C SER A 423 46.46 -15.19 23.50
N SER A 424 45.44 -15.94 23.97
CA SER A 424 45.47 -17.37 24.12
C SER A 424 44.13 -18.00 23.72
N ASN A 425 44.18 -18.99 22.82
CA ASN A 425 43.00 -19.77 22.41
C ASN A 425 42.73 -21.02 23.27
N ARG A 426 43.40 -21.11 24.44
CA ARG A 426 43.17 -22.11 25.49
C ARG A 426 42.91 -21.42 26.84
N ALA A 427 42.12 -22.05 27.67
CA ALA A 427 41.86 -21.53 29.01
C ALA A 427 43.13 -21.49 29.88
N PRO A 428 43.33 -20.45 30.69
CA PRO A 428 42.48 -19.26 30.81
C PRO A 428 42.62 -18.34 29.59
N TYR A 429 41.45 -17.90 29.03
CA TYR A 429 41.41 -17.00 27.88
C TYR A 429 41.82 -15.60 28.34
N LEU A 430 42.96 -15.14 27.79
CA LEU A 430 43.50 -13.83 28.09
C LEU A 430 43.38 -12.90 26.90
N PHE A 431 43.21 -11.63 27.19
CA PHE A 431 43.07 -10.58 26.18
C PHE A 431 44.19 -9.56 26.37
N GLU A 432 44.88 -9.25 25.30
CA GLU A 432 45.89 -8.21 25.25
C GLU A 432 45.36 -6.95 24.56
N ASP A 433 45.84 -5.79 24.99
CA ASP A 433 45.49 -4.53 24.42
C ASP A 433 46.10 -4.35 23.02
N ILE A 434 45.33 -3.98 22.06
CA ILE A 434 45.77 -3.46 20.78
C ILE A 434 45.98 -1.96 20.97
N PRO A 435 47.22 -1.44 20.73
CA PRO A 435 47.47 0.00 20.88
C PRO A 435 46.54 0.82 19.98
N ILE A 436 45.77 1.71 20.57
CA ILE A 436 44.92 2.68 19.89
C ILE A 436 45.37 4.09 20.25
N PRO A 437 45.58 5.00 19.29
CA PRO A 437 45.90 6.38 19.59
C PRO A 437 44.77 7.08 20.35
N VAL A 438 45.06 8.15 21.07
CA VAL A 438 44.08 8.88 21.90
C VAL A 438 42.91 9.41 21.08
N ASP A 439 43.15 9.81 19.85
CA ASP A 439 42.15 10.31 18.90
C ASP A 439 41.21 9.20 18.33
N VAL A 440 41.57 7.93 18.56
CA VAL A 440 40.72 6.75 18.19
C VAL A 440 39.88 6.28 19.38
N HIS A 441 40.12 6.78 20.61
CA HIS A 441 39.29 6.45 21.76
C HIS A 441 37.85 6.86 21.54
N GLY A 442 36.91 5.93 21.79
CA GLY A 442 35.47 6.10 21.50
C GLY A 442 35.07 5.70 20.09
N LEU A 443 35.99 5.41 19.17
CA LEU A 443 35.75 4.98 17.80
C LEU A 443 35.83 3.46 17.59
N THR A 444 35.96 2.67 18.64
CA THR A 444 36.16 1.20 18.58
C THR A 444 34.94 0.40 18.99
N ALA A 445 33.79 1.03 19.01
CA ALA A 445 32.53 0.38 19.38
C ALA A 445 32.01 -0.58 18.30
N HIS A 446 32.07 -0.17 17.04
CA HIS A 446 31.62 -0.93 15.88
C HIS A 446 32.83 -1.22 14.99
N LEU A 447 33.03 -2.46 14.63
CA LEU A 447 34.23 -2.94 13.96
C LEU A 447 33.90 -3.75 12.72
N GLN A 448 34.53 -3.41 11.60
CA GLN A 448 34.43 -4.20 10.36
C GLN A 448 35.82 -4.39 9.74
N LEU A 449 36.09 -5.61 9.27
CA LEU A 449 37.34 -5.94 8.61
C LEU A 449 37.10 -6.53 7.22
N LYS A 450 37.78 -5.95 6.21
CA LYS A 450 37.72 -6.47 4.84
C LYS A 450 39.09 -6.28 4.17
N ASN A 451 39.63 -7.35 3.61
CA ASN A 451 40.90 -7.36 2.86
C ASN A 451 42.05 -6.72 3.63
N GLY A 452 42.16 -6.99 4.95
CA GLY A 452 43.24 -6.48 5.81
C GLY A 452 43.07 -5.01 6.22
N VAL A 453 42.02 -4.34 5.85
CA VAL A 453 41.69 -2.99 6.31
C VAL A 453 40.56 -3.07 7.32
N LEU A 454 40.84 -2.56 8.53
CA LEU A 454 39.83 -2.42 9.58
C LEU A 454 39.23 -0.99 9.52
N TRP A 455 37.94 -0.90 9.55
CA TRP A 455 37.20 0.33 9.82
C TRP A 455 36.49 0.19 11.14
N SER A 456 36.41 1.26 11.88
CA SER A 456 35.70 1.31 13.14
C SER A 456 34.91 2.60 13.27
N GLY A 457 33.77 2.55 13.99
CA GLY A 457 32.89 3.66 14.24
C GLY A 457 32.54 3.79 15.72
N GLY A 458 32.16 4.99 16.12
CA GLY A 458 31.74 5.29 17.49
C GLY A 458 31.39 6.75 17.72
N ALA A 459 31.51 7.23 18.95
CA ALA A 459 31.01 8.52 19.37
C ALA A 459 31.65 9.74 18.69
N ASN A 460 32.89 9.62 18.21
CA ASN A 460 33.62 10.77 17.66
C ASN A 460 33.86 10.67 16.14
N GLY A 461 33.17 9.75 15.44
CA GLY A 461 33.32 9.57 14.01
C GLY A 461 33.74 8.16 13.59
N VAL A 462 34.58 8.04 12.58
CA VAL A 462 35.09 6.77 12.06
C VAL A 462 36.60 6.77 12.02
N ALA A 463 37.20 5.59 12.20
CA ALA A 463 38.64 5.38 12.09
C ALA A 463 38.99 4.22 11.16
N ARG A 464 40.08 4.33 10.44
CA ARG A 464 40.64 3.32 9.53
C ARG A 464 41.98 2.85 10.00
N TYR A 465 42.14 1.54 10.14
CA TYR A 465 43.40 0.91 10.44
C TYR A 465 43.89 0.08 9.27
N GLN A 466 45.13 0.35 8.84
CA GLN A 466 45.76 -0.39 7.77
C GLN A 466 47.29 -0.35 7.94
N ASN A 467 47.96 -1.48 7.77
CA ASN A 467 49.43 -1.62 7.85
C ASN A 467 50.05 -1.00 9.13
N GLY A 468 49.37 -1.19 10.26
CA GLY A 468 49.85 -0.69 11.56
C GLY A 468 49.56 0.78 11.84
N THR A 469 48.86 1.47 10.93
CA THR A 469 48.60 2.93 11.07
C THR A 469 47.10 3.20 11.15
N TRP A 470 46.73 4.04 12.13
CA TRP A 470 45.39 4.57 12.28
C TRP A 470 45.22 5.90 11.53
N ARG A 471 44.06 6.12 10.94
CA ARG A 471 43.61 7.40 10.41
C ARG A 471 42.18 7.63 10.87
N THR A 472 41.95 8.77 11.50
CA THR A 472 40.63 9.17 12.02
C THR A 472 39.95 10.17 11.10
N PHE A 473 38.61 10.14 11.11
CA PHE A 473 37.75 11.10 10.44
C PHE A 473 36.70 11.54 11.45
N THR A 474 36.59 12.84 11.65
CA THR A 474 35.78 13.43 12.71
C THR A 474 34.94 14.59 12.20
N VAL A 475 34.33 15.36 13.08
CA VAL A 475 33.58 16.59 12.75
C VAL A 475 34.48 17.59 11.97
N LYS A 476 35.77 17.60 12.18
CA LYS A 476 36.74 18.44 11.43
C LYS A 476 36.83 18.08 9.96
N ASP A 477 36.52 16.83 9.62
CA ASP A 477 36.46 16.31 8.26
C ASP A 477 35.07 16.42 7.63
N GLY A 478 34.08 16.97 8.37
CA GLY A 478 32.70 17.18 7.92
C GLY A 478 31.69 16.12 8.39
N LEU A 479 32.07 15.23 9.30
CA LEU A 479 31.18 14.28 9.94
C LEU A 479 30.22 15.01 10.91
N LYS A 480 29.15 14.34 11.33
CA LYS A 480 28.27 14.82 12.38
C LYS A 480 28.83 14.50 13.77
N ASP A 481 28.52 15.35 14.75
CA ASP A 481 28.81 15.11 16.17
C ASP A 481 27.73 14.21 16.76
N ASP A 482 27.78 12.93 16.38
CA ASP A 482 26.86 11.89 16.83
C ASP A 482 27.51 10.51 16.74
N LEU A 483 26.89 9.52 17.37
CA LEU A 483 27.36 8.14 17.42
C LEU A 483 27.16 7.45 16.07
N VAL A 484 28.22 6.98 15.47
CA VAL A 484 28.20 6.03 14.36
C VAL A 484 27.86 4.64 14.90
N THR A 485 26.74 4.08 14.51
CA THR A 485 26.16 2.86 15.09
C THR A 485 26.34 1.62 14.26
N ASP A 486 26.59 1.74 12.96
CA ASP A 486 26.94 0.62 12.08
C ASP A 486 27.72 1.14 10.86
N LEU A 487 28.51 0.27 10.24
CA LEU A 487 29.32 0.61 9.08
C LEU A 487 29.51 -0.57 8.12
N ALA A 488 29.69 -0.29 6.83
CA ALA A 488 29.90 -1.28 5.78
C ALA A 488 31.10 -0.92 4.90
N ILE A 489 32.04 -1.83 4.76
CA ILE A 489 33.23 -1.65 3.92
C ILE A 489 32.91 -2.09 2.49
N VAL A 490 32.98 -1.17 1.53
CA VAL A 490 32.90 -1.49 0.10
C VAL A 490 34.28 -1.93 -0.40
N ASP A 491 35.28 -1.08 -0.20
CA ASP A 491 36.70 -1.37 -0.49
C ASP A 491 37.63 -0.73 0.54
N ALA A 492 38.93 -0.81 0.32
CA ALA A 492 39.93 -0.27 1.25
C ALA A 492 39.80 1.24 1.50
N ASN A 493 39.20 1.99 0.57
CA ASN A 493 39.09 3.45 0.62
C ASN A 493 37.64 3.94 0.72
N GLU A 494 36.65 3.05 0.78
CA GLU A 494 35.26 3.41 0.83
C GLU A 494 34.50 2.66 1.92
N VAL A 495 33.88 3.43 2.83
CA VAL A 495 33.04 2.95 3.90
C VAL A 495 31.71 3.70 3.87
N TRP A 496 30.64 2.99 4.14
CA TRP A 496 29.31 3.53 4.33
C TRP A 496 28.89 3.32 5.79
N PHE A 497 28.18 4.25 6.38
CA PHE A 497 27.79 4.20 7.78
C PHE A 497 26.55 5.04 8.03
N HIS A 498 25.92 4.83 9.17
CA HIS A 498 24.85 5.68 9.67
C HIS A 498 25.09 6.08 11.12
N TYR A 499 24.37 7.09 11.54
CA TYR A 499 24.39 7.60 12.91
C TYR A 499 23.22 7.04 13.71
N ASN A 500 23.26 7.25 15.04
CA ASN A 500 22.16 6.94 15.93
C ASN A 500 20.92 7.78 15.60
N GLU A 501 21.12 9.04 15.25
CA GLU A 501 20.06 9.94 14.81
C GLU A 501 19.72 9.78 13.32
N ALA A 502 18.50 10.18 12.93
CA ALA A 502 17.96 10.05 11.58
C ALA A 502 18.61 10.99 10.56
N TYR A 503 19.91 10.87 10.38
CA TYR A 503 20.67 11.68 9.41
C TYR A 503 20.82 11.01 8.04
N GLY A 504 20.14 9.90 7.80
CA GLY A 504 20.27 9.12 6.58
C GLY A 504 21.57 8.28 6.54
N LEU A 505 21.92 7.83 5.34
CA LEU A 505 23.06 6.98 5.08
C LEU A 505 24.24 7.81 4.56
N TRP A 506 25.40 7.63 5.13
CA TRP A 506 26.60 8.38 4.80
C TRP A 506 27.62 7.51 4.08
N ARG A 507 28.28 8.08 3.10
CA ARG A 507 29.41 7.49 2.39
C ARG A 507 30.65 8.33 2.62
N LEU A 508 31.71 7.72 3.05
CA LEU A 508 33.07 8.30 3.10
C LEU A 508 33.96 7.55 2.10
N ARG A 509 34.52 8.28 1.17
CA ARG A 509 35.50 7.78 0.19
C ARG A 509 36.80 8.55 0.30
N ILE A 510 37.92 7.83 0.26
CA ILE A 510 39.25 8.42 0.25
C ILE A 510 39.72 8.47 -1.21
N SER A 511 39.86 9.68 -1.76
CA SER A 511 40.33 9.94 -3.13
C SER A 511 41.45 10.93 -3.09
N GLY A 512 42.60 10.59 -3.71
CA GLY A 512 43.79 11.45 -3.67
C GLY A 512 44.25 11.83 -2.24
N GLY A 513 44.01 10.98 -1.24
CA GLY A 513 44.37 11.26 0.16
C GLY A 513 43.38 12.15 0.91
N LYS A 514 42.33 12.68 0.26
CA LYS A 514 41.27 13.48 0.88
C LYS A 514 40.01 12.63 1.13
N ALA A 515 39.27 12.94 2.20
CA ALA A 515 37.95 12.37 2.44
C ALA A 515 36.87 13.10 1.63
N GLU A 516 36.09 12.33 0.90
CA GLU A 516 34.90 12.80 0.20
C GLU A 516 33.69 12.23 0.92
N LEU A 517 32.78 13.09 1.39
CA LEU A 517 31.56 12.71 2.10
C LEU A 517 30.36 12.94 1.22
N ARG A 518 29.43 11.98 1.25
CA ARG A 518 28.10 12.13 0.65
C ARG A 518 27.02 11.56 1.59
N ASN A 519 25.95 12.30 1.73
CA ASN A 519 24.78 11.86 2.48
C ASN A 519 23.66 11.44 1.51
N TYR A 520 23.03 10.32 1.78
CA TYR A 520 21.87 9.79 1.07
C TYR A 520 20.66 9.81 2.00
N ARG A 521 19.54 10.30 1.49
CA ARG A 521 18.29 10.46 2.21
C ARG A 521 17.10 9.85 1.45
N THR A 522 15.92 10.09 1.95
CA THR A 522 14.65 9.67 1.30
C THR A 522 14.56 10.14 -0.15
N ALA A 523 15.06 11.33 -0.47
CA ALA A 523 15.17 11.84 -1.86
C ALA A 523 16.11 11.01 -2.75
N ASP A 524 17.11 10.34 -2.17
CA ASP A 524 18.07 9.48 -2.89
C ASP A 524 17.60 8.01 -2.94
N GLY A 525 16.44 7.68 -2.33
CA GLY A 525 15.84 6.37 -2.39
C GLY A 525 15.77 5.59 -1.08
N LEU A 526 16.15 6.14 0.07
CA LEU A 526 15.91 5.49 1.36
C LEU A 526 14.40 5.45 1.68
N PRO A 527 13.92 4.43 2.41
CA PRO A 527 12.53 4.39 2.90
C PRO A 527 12.25 5.46 3.95
N ALA A 528 13.21 5.70 4.82
CA ALA A 528 13.23 6.71 5.86
C ALA A 528 14.66 7.21 6.05
N ASP A 529 14.84 8.37 6.66
CA ASP A 529 16.16 8.86 7.06
C ASP A 529 16.72 8.13 8.30
N GLU A 530 15.89 7.35 8.97
CA GLU A 530 16.25 6.38 10.00
C GLU A 530 16.85 5.13 9.36
N VAL A 531 18.10 4.83 9.66
CA VAL A 531 18.82 3.65 9.18
C VAL A 531 19.31 2.88 10.39
N TYR A 532 19.04 1.58 10.44
CA TYR A 532 19.44 0.68 11.54
C TYR A 532 20.53 -0.30 11.12
N LEU A 533 20.58 -0.62 9.83
CA LEU A 533 21.46 -1.61 9.26
C LEU A 533 22.13 -1.07 8.02
N VAL A 534 23.44 -1.29 7.89
CA VAL A 534 24.17 -1.07 6.65
C VAL A 534 25.08 -2.26 6.35
N GLY A 535 25.13 -2.69 5.09
CA GLY A 535 25.99 -3.80 4.67
C GLY A 535 26.46 -3.66 3.24
N ALA A 536 27.58 -4.25 2.89
CA ALA A 536 28.09 -4.29 1.52
C ALA A 536 28.20 -5.74 1.05
N ASP A 537 27.57 -6.08 -0.06
CA ASP A 537 27.66 -7.42 -0.64
C ASP A 537 28.97 -7.61 -1.44
N ARG A 538 29.18 -8.84 -1.92
CA ARG A 538 30.39 -9.21 -2.67
C ARG A 538 30.47 -8.58 -4.06
N SER A 539 29.36 -8.08 -4.58
CA SER A 539 29.28 -7.37 -5.86
C SER A 539 29.52 -5.86 -5.72
N GLY A 540 29.73 -5.39 -4.46
CA GLY A 540 29.91 -3.98 -4.14
C GLY A 540 28.62 -3.18 -4.08
N ASN A 541 27.44 -3.85 -4.05
CA ASN A 541 26.20 -3.17 -3.76
C ASN A 541 26.13 -2.87 -2.25
N VAL A 542 25.59 -1.71 -1.90
CA VAL A 542 25.38 -1.31 -0.51
C VAL A 542 23.91 -1.45 -0.16
N TRP A 543 23.65 -2.07 0.96
CA TRP A 543 22.32 -2.35 1.48
C TRP A 543 22.11 -1.50 2.73
N ALA A 544 20.97 -0.82 2.82
CA ALA A 544 20.59 -0.02 3.96
C ALA A 544 19.17 -0.36 4.38
N GLY A 545 18.96 -0.65 5.64
CA GLY A 545 17.68 -1.03 6.20
C GLY A 545 17.27 -0.18 7.39
N GLY A 546 15.98 -0.03 7.62
CA GLY A 546 15.39 0.73 8.71
C GLY A 546 13.99 0.22 9.03
N PRO A 547 13.12 1.03 9.66
CA PRO A 547 11.79 0.59 10.10
C PRO A 547 10.80 0.36 8.95
N LEU A 548 11.10 0.85 7.73
CA LEU A 548 10.19 0.84 6.58
C LEU A 548 10.73 0.04 5.38
N GLY A 549 11.60 -0.94 5.62
CA GLY A 549 12.14 -1.82 4.59
C GLY A 549 13.61 -1.59 4.28
N LEU A 550 14.04 -2.15 3.18
CA LEU A 550 15.42 -2.27 2.78
C LEU A 550 15.66 -1.56 1.44
N THR A 551 16.79 -0.87 1.31
CA THR A 551 17.24 -0.26 0.05
C THR A 551 18.58 -0.84 -0.36
N MET A 552 18.73 -1.20 -1.63
CA MET A 552 19.99 -1.55 -2.25
C MET A 552 20.44 -0.41 -3.15
N PHE A 553 21.62 0.11 -2.87
CA PHE A 553 22.37 1.03 -3.72
C PHE A 553 23.33 0.18 -4.57
N PRO A 554 23.00 -0.09 -5.83
CA PRO A 554 23.83 -0.96 -6.65
C PRO A 554 25.14 -0.29 -7.04
N SER A 555 26.17 -1.08 -7.24
CA SER A 555 27.44 -0.60 -7.79
C SER A 555 27.27 -0.05 -9.21
N LYS A 556 26.26 -0.52 -9.96
CA LYS A 556 25.83 -0.04 -11.27
C LYS A 556 24.33 -0.17 -11.42
N GLY A 557 23.66 0.85 -11.93
CA GLY A 557 22.20 0.84 -12.17
C GLY A 557 21.41 1.70 -11.16
N ASN A 558 20.13 1.45 -11.06
CA ASN A 558 19.21 2.23 -10.24
C ASN A 558 19.06 1.65 -8.83
N VAL A 559 18.82 2.52 -7.87
CA VAL A 559 18.47 2.16 -6.48
C VAL A 559 17.22 1.28 -6.48
N GLN A 560 17.26 0.21 -5.68
CA GLN A 560 16.15 -0.73 -5.53
C GLN A 560 15.70 -0.76 -4.07
N ARG A 561 14.41 -0.79 -3.84
CA ARG A 561 13.81 -0.92 -2.51
C ARG A 561 13.09 -2.25 -2.40
N PHE A 562 13.08 -2.80 -1.19
CA PHE A 562 12.44 -4.07 -0.89
C PHE A 562 11.65 -3.95 0.41
N THR A 563 10.43 -4.44 0.36
CA THR A 563 9.50 -4.51 1.48
C THR A 563 8.89 -5.92 1.55
N ARG A 564 7.98 -6.13 2.48
CA ARG A 564 7.19 -7.38 2.54
C ARG A 564 6.45 -7.67 1.23
N GLU A 565 6.07 -6.63 0.49
CA GLU A 565 5.45 -6.79 -0.83
C GLU A 565 6.37 -7.46 -1.85
N ASP A 566 7.68 -7.26 -1.72
CA ASP A 566 8.70 -7.90 -2.55
C ASP A 566 9.13 -9.28 -2.05
N GLY A 567 8.66 -9.69 -0.87
CA GLY A 567 8.97 -10.96 -0.24
C GLY A 567 9.96 -10.89 0.93
N LEU A 568 10.36 -9.69 1.39
CA LEU A 568 11.07 -9.51 2.64
C LEU A 568 10.18 -9.99 3.80
N ILE A 569 10.73 -10.75 4.74
CA ILE A 569 9.92 -11.38 5.79
C ILE A 569 9.27 -10.36 6.74
N TRP A 570 9.95 -9.24 6.97
CA TRP A 570 9.50 -8.14 7.80
C TRP A 570 10.14 -6.83 7.39
N ASP A 571 9.45 -5.69 7.53
CA ASP A 571 9.95 -4.39 7.06
C ASP A 571 10.90 -3.70 8.06
N ASP A 572 10.83 -4.06 9.34
CA ASP A 572 11.70 -3.52 10.38
C ASP A 572 12.99 -4.33 10.47
N LEU A 573 14.10 -3.73 10.03
CA LEU A 573 15.43 -4.35 10.00
C LEU A 573 16.14 -4.16 11.35
N ASP A 574 16.80 -5.20 11.82
CA ASP A 574 17.57 -5.15 13.07
C ASP A 574 19.00 -4.64 12.82
N ALA A 575 19.53 -3.91 13.79
CA ALA A 575 20.84 -3.31 13.72
C ALA A 575 21.94 -4.37 13.56
N GLU A 576 22.97 -4.10 12.74
CA GLU A 576 24.18 -4.92 12.51
C GLU A 576 23.91 -6.34 11.94
N ALA A 577 22.68 -6.71 11.71
CA ALA A 577 22.27 -8.06 11.30
C ALA A 577 22.39 -8.28 9.78
N PHE A 578 23.58 -8.10 9.22
CA PHE A 578 23.89 -8.24 7.80
C PHE A 578 24.97 -9.29 7.56
N PHE A 579 24.76 -10.16 6.56
CA PHE A 579 25.80 -11.09 6.12
C PHE A 579 25.73 -11.37 4.61
N ALA A 580 26.85 -11.11 3.89
CA ALA A 580 27.02 -11.40 2.47
C ALA A 580 27.68 -12.77 2.27
N ASP A 581 26.92 -13.76 1.84
CA ASP A 581 27.36 -15.15 1.66
C ASP A 581 28.25 -15.35 0.42
N GLN A 582 28.97 -16.47 0.38
CA GLN A 582 29.87 -16.82 -0.73
C GLN A 582 29.09 -17.16 -2.01
N ASP A 583 27.88 -17.65 -1.90
CA ASP A 583 27.01 -18.03 -3.04
C ASP A 583 26.31 -16.83 -3.70
N GLY A 584 26.66 -15.60 -3.28
CA GLY A 584 26.07 -14.35 -3.76
C GLY A 584 24.74 -13.99 -3.10
N SER A 585 24.25 -14.79 -2.16
CA SER A 585 23.10 -14.41 -1.35
C SER A 585 23.48 -13.44 -0.22
N VAL A 586 22.49 -12.70 0.26
CA VAL A 586 22.63 -11.76 1.37
C VAL A 586 21.59 -12.10 2.43
N PHE A 587 22.00 -12.12 3.68
CA PHE A 587 21.13 -12.34 4.83
C PHE A 587 20.91 -11.04 5.59
N PHE A 588 19.69 -10.87 6.10
CA PHE A 588 19.26 -9.72 6.89
C PHE A 588 18.52 -10.21 8.13
N GLY A 589 18.88 -9.70 9.28
CA GLY A 589 18.05 -9.83 10.47
C GLY A 589 16.96 -8.80 10.48
N THR A 590 15.81 -9.23 10.93
CA THR A 590 14.62 -8.38 11.11
C THR A 590 13.96 -8.70 12.44
N SER A 591 13.09 -7.82 12.93
CA SER A 591 12.27 -8.10 14.13
C SER A 591 11.20 -9.18 13.89
N GLY A 592 11.01 -9.62 12.66
CA GLY A 592 10.08 -10.70 12.29
C GLY A 592 10.73 -11.98 11.79
N GLY A 593 12.07 -12.10 11.84
CA GLY A 593 12.79 -13.30 11.43
C GLY A 593 14.08 -13.02 10.65
N LEU A 594 14.70 -14.10 10.19
CA LEU A 594 15.86 -14.06 9.29
C LEU A 594 15.38 -14.01 7.84
N ALA A 595 15.79 -13.01 7.09
CA ALA A 595 15.58 -12.92 5.64
C ALA A 595 16.84 -13.29 4.87
N ARG A 596 16.68 -13.94 3.73
CA ARG A 596 17.74 -14.19 2.76
C ARG A 596 17.29 -13.70 1.39
N TYR A 597 18.10 -12.89 0.78
CA TYR A 597 17.98 -12.49 -0.61
C TYR A 597 19.01 -13.19 -1.47
N LYS A 598 18.59 -13.75 -2.58
CA LYS A 598 19.47 -14.25 -3.64
C LYS A 598 18.94 -13.76 -4.97
N PRO A 599 19.72 -12.93 -5.71
CA PRO A 599 19.30 -12.48 -7.01
C PRO A 599 19.02 -13.69 -7.91
N PHE A 600 17.80 -13.81 -8.38
CA PHE A 600 17.45 -14.82 -9.36
C PHE A 600 17.92 -14.30 -10.73
N ARG A 601 18.83 -15.00 -11.37
CA ARG A 601 19.19 -14.72 -12.76
C ARG A 601 18.09 -15.26 -13.67
N VAL A 602 17.00 -14.56 -13.77
CA VAL A 602 16.12 -14.69 -14.92
C VAL A 602 16.82 -13.93 -16.04
N LYS A 603 17.25 -14.64 -17.08
CA LYS A 603 17.42 -14.04 -18.40
C LYS A 603 16.05 -13.42 -18.71
N ASP A 604 15.99 -12.09 -18.79
CA ASP A 604 14.78 -11.33 -19.14
C ASP A 604 13.66 -11.24 -18.07
N GLN A 605 13.96 -10.74 -16.88
CA GLN A 605 12.96 -9.87 -16.27
C GLN A 605 12.93 -8.56 -17.10
N GLN A 606 12.21 -8.59 -18.20
CA GLN A 606 11.70 -7.36 -18.78
C GLN A 606 10.93 -6.67 -17.67
N ILE A 607 11.45 -5.53 -17.22
CA ILE A 607 10.69 -4.64 -16.33
C ILE A 607 9.45 -4.29 -17.13
N THR A 608 8.34 -4.96 -16.82
CA THR A 608 7.08 -4.76 -17.53
C THR A 608 6.67 -3.32 -17.33
N LYS A 609 6.45 -2.60 -18.42
CA LYS A 609 5.87 -1.26 -18.36
C LYS A 609 4.51 -1.38 -17.69
N PRO A 610 4.19 -0.55 -16.71
CA PRO A 610 2.83 -0.54 -16.19
C PRO A 610 1.86 -0.25 -17.34
N ASN A 611 0.79 -1.00 -17.43
CA ASN A 611 -0.26 -0.72 -18.39
C ASN A 611 -1.24 0.28 -17.75
N VAL A 612 -1.57 1.35 -18.48
CA VAL A 612 -2.54 2.35 -18.03
C VAL A 612 -3.75 2.30 -18.92
N THR A 613 -4.92 2.25 -18.32
CA THR A 613 -6.19 2.24 -19.04
C THR A 613 -7.19 3.20 -18.42
N ILE A 614 -8.01 3.81 -19.23
CA ILE A 614 -9.16 4.59 -18.78
C ILE A 614 -10.29 3.61 -18.53
N THR A 615 -10.78 3.55 -17.30
CA THR A 615 -11.81 2.58 -16.86
C THR A 615 -13.22 3.11 -16.99
N SER A 616 -13.39 4.43 -16.96
CA SER A 616 -14.67 5.12 -17.16
C SER A 616 -14.43 6.56 -17.62
N ALA A 617 -15.19 7.03 -18.58
CA ALA A 617 -15.21 8.40 -19.03
C ALA A 617 -16.65 8.90 -19.08
N LEU A 618 -16.98 9.82 -18.16
CA LEU A 618 -18.29 10.44 -18.10
C LEU A 618 -18.22 11.87 -18.63
N LEU A 619 -19.12 12.19 -19.56
CA LEU A 619 -19.40 13.57 -19.97
C LEU A 619 -20.81 13.95 -19.51
N GLY A 620 -20.89 14.93 -18.62
CA GLY A 620 -22.11 15.17 -17.84
C GLY A 620 -22.42 13.99 -16.95
N ASN A 621 -23.57 13.34 -17.17
CA ASN A 621 -23.98 12.13 -16.41
C ASN A 621 -23.97 10.86 -17.27
N LYS A 622 -23.40 10.93 -18.48
CA LYS A 622 -23.43 9.82 -19.43
C LYS A 622 -22.03 9.22 -19.59
N GLU A 623 -21.93 7.91 -19.46
CA GLU A 623 -20.71 7.16 -19.73
C GLU A 623 -20.52 6.96 -21.24
N HIS A 624 -19.31 7.16 -21.71
CA HIS A 624 -18.89 7.00 -23.11
C HIS A 624 -17.77 5.96 -23.21
N GLY A 625 -17.81 5.18 -24.29
CA GLY A 625 -16.74 4.25 -24.60
C GLY A 625 -15.41 4.99 -24.86
N VAL A 626 -14.32 4.46 -24.35
CA VAL A 626 -12.98 5.10 -24.45
C VAL A 626 -12.52 5.22 -25.91
N ASP A 627 -12.94 4.28 -26.76
CA ASP A 627 -12.60 4.26 -28.19
C ASP A 627 -13.58 5.10 -29.05
N THR A 628 -14.51 5.82 -28.43
CA THR A 628 -15.46 6.67 -29.14
C THR A 628 -14.97 8.11 -29.13
N TYR A 629 -15.42 8.91 -30.12
CA TYR A 629 -15.19 10.36 -30.16
C TYR A 629 -16.54 11.07 -29.95
N PRO A 630 -17.01 11.18 -28.70
CA PRO A 630 -18.30 11.81 -28.44
C PRO A 630 -18.25 13.32 -28.68
N ASN A 631 -19.27 13.83 -29.36
CA ASN A 631 -19.55 15.25 -29.44
C ASN A 631 -20.74 15.54 -28.55
N VAL A 632 -20.52 16.20 -27.42
CA VAL A 632 -21.56 16.43 -26.42
C VAL A 632 -22.05 17.88 -26.41
N PRO A 633 -23.31 18.12 -26.10
CA PRO A 633 -23.85 19.48 -25.95
C PRO A 633 -23.18 20.18 -24.76
N TYR A 634 -23.10 21.52 -24.84
CA TYR A 634 -22.48 22.37 -23.79
C TYR A 634 -23.04 22.13 -22.37
N LYS A 635 -24.28 21.65 -22.26
CA LYS A 635 -24.89 21.29 -20.97
C LYS A 635 -24.20 20.10 -20.28
N GLU A 636 -23.49 19.28 -21.02
CA GLU A 636 -22.79 18.09 -20.56
C GLU A 636 -21.27 18.32 -20.51
N SER A 637 -20.85 19.56 -20.21
CA SER A 637 -19.45 20.02 -20.27
C SER A 637 -18.58 19.59 -19.08
N THR A 638 -19.09 18.78 -18.17
CA THR A 638 -18.31 18.20 -17.07
C THR A 638 -17.70 16.89 -17.50
N LEU A 639 -16.36 16.81 -17.44
CA LEU A 639 -15.65 15.55 -17.66
C LEU A 639 -15.25 14.94 -16.32
N GLN A 640 -15.54 13.67 -16.15
CA GLN A 640 -14.97 12.85 -15.09
C GLN A 640 -14.37 11.59 -15.71
N VAL A 641 -13.09 11.39 -15.51
CA VAL A 641 -12.36 10.24 -16.02
C VAL A 641 -11.82 9.44 -14.85
N GLN A 642 -12.08 8.13 -14.88
CA GLN A 642 -11.44 7.19 -13.99
C GLN A 642 -10.43 6.37 -14.79
N PHE A 643 -9.27 6.11 -14.21
CA PHE A 643 -8.19 5.37 -14.84
C PHE A 643 -7.51 4.45 -13.85
N ALA A 644 -6.90 3.40 -14.36
CA ALA A 644 -6.15 2.42 -13.58
C ALA A 644 -4.74 2.27 -14.14
N ALA A 645 -3.77 2.17 -13.24
CA ALA A 645 -2.43 1.67 -13.56
C ALA A 645 -2.41 0.19 -13.18
N LEU A 646 -2.45 -0.67 -14.20
CA LEU A 646 -2.58 -2.12 -14.03
C LEU A 646 -1.21 -2.72 -13.70
N THR A 647 -0.74 -2.44 -12.53
CA THR A 647 0.41 -3.04 -11.85
C THR A 647 -0.02 -3.40 -10.44
N PHE A 648 0.51 -4.48 -9.91
CA PHE A 648 0.22 -4.95 -8.55
C PHE A 648 1.45 -4.86 -7.64
N ARG A 649 2.50 -4.18 -8.12
CA ARG A 649 3.72 -3.92 -7.37
C ARG A 649 3.73 -2.50 -6.86
N ASP A 650 4.10 -2.30 -5.59
CA ASP A 650 4.33 -0.98 -4.98
C ASP A 650 3.21 0.04 -5.31
N LEU A 651 1.96 -0.40 -5.18
CA LEU A 651 0.77 0.37 -5.58
C LEU A 651 0.77 1.81 -5.03
N ASP A 652 1.22 1.97 -3.79
CA ASP A 652 1.30 3.28 -3.12
C ASP A 652 2.34 4.23 -3.71
N ARG A 653 3.29 3.70 -4.47
CA ARG A 653 4.37 4.47 -5.11
C ARG A 653 4.12 4.77 -6.57
N VAL A 654 3.09 4.18 -7.15
CA VAL A 654 2.72 4.49 -8.53
C VAL A 654 2.17 5.91 -8.58
N ARG A 655 2.83 6.78 -9.35
CA ARG A 655 2.38 8.16 -9.61
C ARG A 655 1.86 8.25 -11.01
N CYS A 656 0.67 8.83 -11.14
CA CYS A 656 0.07 9.07 -12.45
C CYS A 656 0.10 10.55 -12.79
N PHE A 657 0.25 10.82 -14.06
CA PHE A 657 0.30 12.16 -14.62
C PHE A 657 -0.80 12.24 -15.65
N TYR A 658 -1.64 13.25 -15.56
CA TYR A 658 -2.71 13.45 -16.52
C TYR A 658 -2.72 14.88 -17.03
N GLN A 659 -3.22 15.06 -18.23
CA GLN A 659 -3.34 16.35 -18.90
C GLN A 659 -4.57 16.36 -19.79
N LEU A 660 -5.30 17.46 -19.79
CA LEU A 660 -6.37 17.71 -20.74
C LEU A 660 -5.85 18.66 -21.82
N ASN A 661 -5.37 18.09 -22.91
CA ASN A 661 -4.94 18.86 -24.09
C ASN A 661 -6.12 19.66 -24.66
N GLY A 662 -5.89 20.93 -24.93
CA GLY A 662 -6.94 21.91 -25.25
C GLY A 662 -7.31 22.82 -24.09
N LEU A 663 -6.89 22.48 -22.85
CA LEU A 663 -7.10 23.30 -21.66
C LEU A 663 -5.79 23.55 -20.89
N GLU A 664 -4.96 22.53 -20.73
CA GLU A 664 -3.75 22.53 -19.90
C GLU A 664 -2.50 22.45 -20.77
N THR A 665 -1.42 23.08 -20.31
CA THR A 665 -0.11 23.07 -20.99
C THR A 665 0.87 22.08 -20.37
N GLU A 666 0.66 21.70 -19.10
CA GLU A 666 1.52 20.79 -18.35
C GLU A 666 0.70 19.67 -17.72
N ALA A 667 1.32 18.50 -17.53
CA ALA A 667 0.68 17.37 -16.89
C ALA A 667 0.67 17.53 -15.37
N SER A 668 -0.46 17.24 -14.75
CA SER A 668 -0.65 17.25 -13.30
C SER A 668 -0.34 15.87 -12.69
N GLU A 669 0.50 15.85 -11.66
CA GLU A 669 0.78 14.61 -10.89
C GLU A 669 -0.35 14.32 -9.93
N THR A 670 -0.76 13.04 -9.83
CA THR A 670 -1.79 12.60 -8.90
C THR A 670 -1.52 11.19 -8.34
N SER A 671 -1.91 11.00 -7.10
CA SER A 671 -2.06 9.66 -6.50
C SER A 671 -3.50 9.13 -6.63
N LEU A 672 -4.47 10.02 -6.92
CA LEU A 672 -5.85 9.64 -7.17
C LEU A 672 -5.97 8.96 -8.53
N ARG A 673 -6.91 8.03 -8.64
CA ARG A 673 -7.21 7.30 -9.89
C ARG A 673 -8.38 7.91 -10.64
N GLU A 674 -8.57 9.21 -10.49
CA GLU A 674 -9.60 9.97 -11.22
C GLU A 674 -9.16 11.41 -11.45
N ALA A 675 -9.69 11.98 -12.52
CA ALA A 675 -9.57 13.39 -12.84
C ALA A 675 -10.97 13.96 -13.12
N ARG A 676 -11.22 15.18 -12.68
CA ARG A 676 -12.50 15.84 -12.86
C ARG A 676 -12.30 17.28 -13.34
N TYR A 677 -12.99 17.62 -14.42
CA TYR A 677 -13.00 18.95 -15.02
C TYR A 677 -14.44 19.46 -15.06
N PRO A 678 -14.82 20.33 -14.13
CA PRO A 678 -16.15 20.93 -14.16
C PRO A 678 -16.23 22.03 -15.24
N ALA A 679 -17.33 22.06 -15.98
CA ALA A 679 -17.69 23.17 -16.89
C ALA A 679 -16.61 23.52 -17.93
N LEU A 680 -16.21 22.56 -18.75
CA LEU A 680 -15.27 22.78 -19.85
C LEU A 680 -15.85 23.72 -20.90
N PRO A 681 -15.05 24.63 -21.46
CA PRO A 681 -15.43 25.44 -22.63
C PRO A 681 -15.82 24.59 -23.85
N ALA A 682 -16.49 25.20 -24.81
CA ALA A 682 -16.72 24.54 -26.10
C ALA A 682 -15.38 24.40 -26.87
N GLY A 683 -15.08 23.19 -27.34
CA GLY A 683 -13.83 22.90 -28.02
C GLY A 683 -13.58 21.42 -28.18
N ASP A 684 -12.45 21.10 -28.78
CA ASP A 684 -11.95 19.74 -28.94
C ASP A 684 -10.91 19.46 -27.87
N TYR A 685 -11.04 18.31 -27.22
CA TYR A 685 -10.23 17.93 -26.07
C TYR A 685 -9.66 16.53 -26.24
N LYS A 686 -8.45 16.34 -25.74
CA LYS A 686 -7.80 15.04 -25.60
C LYS A 686 -7.29 14.90 -24.18
N PHE A 687 -7.95 14.06 -23.40
CA PHE A 687 -7.44 13.65 -22.09
C PHE A 687 -6.36 12.60 -22.29
N GLU A 688 -5.20 12.79 -21.67
CA GLU A 688 -4.08 11.86 -21.68
C GLU A 688 -3.68 11.55 -20.23
N VAL A 689 -3.41 10.28 -19.96
CA VAL A 689 -2.92 9.83 -18.66
C VAL A 689 -1.83 8.78 -18.85
N TYR A 690 -0.73 8.93 -18.13
CA TYR A 690 0.34 7.94 -18.03
C TYR A 690 0.77 7.82 -16.57
N CYS A 691 1.34 6.66 -16.22
CA CYS A 691 1.79 6.44 -14.85
C CYS A 691 3.25 6.00 -14.83
N ARG A 692 3.92 6.32 -13.73
CA ARG A 692 5.30 5.93 -13.44
C ARG A 692 5.28 4.91 -12.32
N SER A 693 5.87 3.74 -12.55
CA SER A 693 6.04 2.72 -11.52
C SER A 693 7.05 3.15 -10.45
N ALA A 694 7.08 2.44 -9.33
CA ALA A 694 8.10 2.62 -8.28
C ALA A 694 9.54 2.49 -8.79
N ALA A 695 9.76 1.67 -9.82
CA ALA A 695 11.06 1.51 -10.50
C ALA A 695 11.39 2.65 -11.48
N GLY A 696 10.54 3.67 -11.59
CA GLY A 696 10.74 4.82 -12.48
C GLY A 696 10.34 4.58 -13.94
N VAL A 697 9.80 3.39 -14.27
CA VAL A 697 9.37 3.06 -15.64
C VAL A 697 8.04 3.74 -15.94
N VAL A 698 7.99 4.45 -17.07
CA VAL A 698 6.80 5.20 -17.51
C VAL A 698 5.96 4.34 -18.44
N SER A 699 4.65 4.32 -18.24
CA SER A 699 3.67 3.63 -19.09
C SER A 699 3.53 4.29 -20.45
N SER A 700 2.92 3.59 -21.39
CA SER A 700 2.30 4.23 -22.55
C SER A 700 1.09 5.07 -22.09
N PRO A 701 0.80 6.24 -22.71
CA PRO A 701 -0.35 7.03 -22.33
C PRO A 701 -1.66 6.37 -22.78
N ALA A 702 -2.67 6.39 -21.92
CA ALA A 702 -4.07 6.14 -22.31
C ALA A 702 -4.75 7.46 -22.64
N THR A 703 -5.59 7.46 -23.65
CA THR A 703 -6.19 8.69 -24.17
C THR A 703 -7.69 8.56 -24.34
N PHE A 704 -8.41 9.65 -24.11
CA PHE A 704 -9.82 9.80 -24.41
C PHE A 704 -10.05 11.12 -25.12
N THR A 705 -10.60 11.07 -26.31
CA THR A 705 -10.83 12.27 -27.14
C THR A 705 -12.33 12.55 -27.24
N PHE A 706 -12.70 13.82 -27.12
CA PHE A 706 -14.09 14.25 -27.19
C PHE A 706 -14.19 15.71 -27.63
N SER A 707 -15.38 16.13 -28.01
CA SER A 707 -15.64 17.53 -28.32
C SER A 707 -16.88 18.03 -27.58
N ILE A 708 -16.87 19.30 -27.21
CA ILE A 708 -17.99 20.00 -26.61
C ILE A 708 -18.51 21.00 -27.61
N ALA A 709 -19.77 20.80 -28.03
CA ALA A 709 -20.41 21.66 -29.02
C ALA A 709 -20.60 23.08 -28.48
N ARG A 710 -20.39 24.06 -29.36
CA ARG A 710 -20.64 25.47 -29.01
C ARG A 710 -22.11 25.67 -28.61
N PRO A 711 -22.37 26.38 -27.51
CA PRO A 711 -23.75 26.72 -27.14
C PRO A 711 -24.40 27.55 -28.21
N TRP A 712 -25.73 27.39 -28.34
CA TRP A 712 -26.51 28.03 -29.43
C TRP A 712 -26.30 29.54 -29.48
N TRP A 713 -26.07 30.19 -28.36
CA TRP A 713 -25.82 31.66 -28.32
C TRP A 713 -24.43 32.08 -28.81
N GLN A 714 -23.49 31.16 -28.98
CA GLN A 714 -22.15 31.39 -29.53
C GLN A 714 -22.05 31.09 -31.04
N ARG A 715 -23.10 30.46 -31.60
CA ARG A 715 -23.14 30.17 -33.05
C ARG A 715 -23.29 31.44 -33.81
N TRP A 716 -22.62 31.54 -34.95
CA TRP A 716 -22.63 32.74 -35.78
C TRP A 716 -24.03 33.06 -36.29
N GLU A 717 -24.86 32.02 -36.57
CA GLU A 717 -26.26 32.17 -37.01
C GLU A 717 -27.13 32.86 -35.94
N THR A 718 -26.96 32.46 -34.68
CA THR A 718 -27.69 33.07 -33.55
C THR A 718 -27.22 34.49 -33.26
N ARG A 719 -25.93 34.77 -33.46
CA ARG A 719 -25.38 36.14 -33.38
C ARG A 719 -25.93 37.01 -34.48
N LEU A 720 -26.08 36.46 -35.70
CA LEU A 720 -26.71 37.18 -36.81
C LEU A 720 -28.19 37.43 -36.53
N VAL A 721 -28.93 36.41 -36.01
CA VAL A 721 -30.34 36.57 -35.64
C VAL A 721 -30.49 37.59 -34.52
N ALA A 722 -29.60 37.54 -33.50
CA ALA A 722 -29.56 38.52 -32.42
C ALA A 722 -29.22 39.90 -32.93
N LEU A 723 -28.24 40.02 -33.84
CA LEU A 723 -27.89 41.27 -34.47
C LEU A 723 -29.05 41.82 -35.34
N ALA A 724 -29.70 40.96 -36.14
CA ALA A 724 -30.89 41.32 -36.91
C ALA A 724 -32.04 41.72 -35.99
N GLY A 725 -32.25 41.01 -34.87
CA GLY A 725 -33.23 41.36 -33.87
C GLY A 725 -32.93 42.72 -33.20
N ILE A 726 -31.64 42.95 -32.87
CA ILE A 726 -31.22 44.24 -32.34
C ILE A 726 -31.42 45.36 -33.34
N LEU A 727 -31.05 45.11 -34.64
CA LEU A 727 -31.28 46.11 -35.70
C LEU A 727 -32.77 46.36 -35.92
N LEU A 728 -33.60 45.33 -35.86
CA LEU A 728 -35.07 45.48 -35.91
C LEU A 728 -35.62 46.23 -34.70
N LEU A 729 -35.10 45.95 -33.49
CA LEU A 729 -35.43 46.68 -32.28
C LEU A 729 -34.96 48.15 -32.36
N ILE A 730 -33.78 48.39 -32.90
CA ILE A 730 -33.25 49.74 -33.11
C ILE A 730 -34.11 50.47 -34.15
N ALA A 731 -34.44 49.80 -35.26
CA ALA A 731 -35.34 50.38 -36.30
C ALA A 731 -36.76 50.62 -35.74
N GLY A 732 -37.27 49.67 -34.97
CA GLY A 732 -38.53 49.80 -34.25
C GLY A 732 -38.49 50.88 -33.18
N PHE A 733 -37.41 50.98 -32.45
CA PHE A 733 -37.15 52.01 -31.44
C PHE A 733 -37.00 53.41 -32.10
N VAL A 734 -36.20 53.46 -33.20
CA VAL A 734 -36.08 54.72 -33.96
C VAL A 734 -37.41 55.14 -34.50
N LYS A 735 -38.18 54.23 -35.07
CA LYS A 735 -39.59 54.52 -35.56
C LYS A 735 -40.51 54.88 -34.42
N PHE A 736 -40.43 54.18 -33.27
CA PHE A 736 -41.15 54.54 -32.05
C PHE A 736 -40.71 55.85 -31.46
N ARG A 737 -39.40 56.10 -31.43
CA ARG A 737 -38.78 57.32 -30.94
C ARG A 737 -39.15 58.55 -31.79
N LEU A 738 -39.18 58.36 -33.13
CA LEU A 738 -39.64 59.40 -34.06
C LEU A 738 -41.13 59.68 -33.86
N SER A 739 -41.90 58.69 -33.61
CA SER A 739 -43.39 58.88 -33.32
C SER A 739 -43.64 59.37 -31.89
N HIS A 740 -42.73 59.04 -30.94
CA HIS A 740 -42.87 59.45 -29.53
C HIS A 740 -42.26 60.81 -29.25
N LEU A 741 -41.21 61.17 -29.97
CA LEU A 741 -40.58 62.55 -29.87
C LEU A 741 -41.55 63.68 -30.24
N GLU A 742 -42.58 63.41 -31.03
CA GLU A 742 -43.66 64.35 -31.30
C GLU A 742 -44.68 64.46 -30.13
N ARG A 743 -44.70 63.45 -29.26
CA ARG A 743 -45.71 63.44 -28.12
C ARG A 743 -45.07 63.70 -26.75
N GLU A 744 -43.80 63.60 -26.55
CA GLU A 744 -43.18 63.66 -25.21
C GLU A 744 -42.39 64.90 -24.86
N ARG A 745 -42.34 65.86 -25.72
CA ARG A 745 -41.73 67.20 -25.40
C ARG A 745 -42.44 67.94 -24.25
N LEU A 746 -43.47 67.37 -23.73
CA LEU A 746 -44.34 68.02 -22.71
C LEU A 746 -44.47 67.26 -21.38
N ARG A 747 -43.83 66.07 -21.14
CA ARG A 747 -44.08 65.35 -19.88
C ARG A 747 -42.86 64.82 -19.09
N LEU A 748 -41.64 65.18 -19.43
CA LEU A 748 -40.46 64.53 -18.93
C LEU A 748 -39.56 65.33 -18.01
N GLU A 749 -39.97 66.34 -17.36
CA GLU A 749 -39.15 67.05 -16.37
C GLU A 749 -39.40 66.65 -14.88
N VAL A 750 -40.32 65.80 -14.56
CA VAL A 750 -40.70 65.59 -13.16
C VAL A 750 -40.45 64.14 -12.60
N ALA A 751 -40.13 63.14 -13.43
CA ALA A 751 -40.24 61.74 -13.00
C ALA A 751 -38.91 60.99 -12.82
N VAL A 752 -37.74 61.53 -13.11
CA VAL A 752 -36.47 60.80 -13.20
C VAL A 752 -35.63 60.75 -11.88
N ALA A 753 -36.00 61.51 -10.89
CA ALA A 753 -35.17 61.63 -9.69
C ALA A 753 -35.40 60.56 -8.59
N GLN A 754 -36.39 59.71 -8.67
CA GLN A 754 -36.73 58.85 -7.53
C GLN A 754 -36.52 57.37 -7.63
N ARG A 755 -36.11 56.78 -8.75
CA ARG A 755 -36.10 55.32 -8.90
C ARG A 755 -34.74 54.59 -9.02
N ASN A 756 -33.62 55.28 -8.98
CA ASN A 756 -32.31 54.64 -9.14
C ASN A 756 -31.57 54.26 -7.86
N THR A 757 -32.17 54.61 -6.71
CA THR A 757 -31.52 54.32 -5.41
C THR A 757 -31.97 53.02 -4.72
N GLU A 758 -33.07 52.41 -5.18
CA GLU A 758 -33.67 51.27 -4.47
C GLU A 758 -33.21 49.89 -4.95
N LEU A 759 -32.75 49.78 -6.20
CA LEU A 759 -32.40 48.48 -6.83
C LEU A 759 -30.98 47.96 -6.54
N ALA A 760 -30.09 48.87 -6.12
CA ALA A 760 -28.71 48.45 -5.80
C ALA A 760 -28.59 47.84 -4.39
N ARG A 761 -29.54 48.15 -3.52
CA ARG A 761 -29.49 47.72 -2.11
C ARG A 761 -29.96 46.27 -1.93
N THR A 762 -30.91 45.85 -2.70
CA THR A 762 -31.58 44.52 -2.53
C THR A 762 -30.77 43.32 -3.02
N ASN A 763 -29.84 43.51 -3.97
CA ASN A 763 -29.02 42.41 -4.50
C ASN A 763 -27.81 42.05 -3.63
N GLN A 764 -27.37 43.01 -2.78
CA GLN A 764 -26.26 42.76 -1.88
C GLN A 764 -26.73 42.05 -0.59
N GLU A 765 -27.94 42.38 -0.14
CA GLU A 765 -28.54 41.78 1.06
C GLU A 765 -28.93 40.29 0.86
N LEU A 766 -29.26 39.85 -0.35
CA LEU A 766 -29.61 38.45 -0.67
C LEU A 766 -28.39 37.49 -0.67
N LYS A 767 -27.20 37.98 -1.03
CA LYS A 767 -25.99 37.15 -1.01
C LYS A 767 -25.46 36.89 0.38
N GLU A 768 -25.57 37.85 1.27
CA GLU A 768 -25.09 37.70 2.65
C GLU A 768 -26.04 36.85 3.50
N ALA A 769 -27.34 36.92 3.27
CA ALA A 769 -28.35 36.12 3.97
C ALA A 769 -28.26 34.61 3.72
N SER A 770 -27.62 34.17 2.67
CA SER A 770 -27.50 32.74 2.33
C SER A 770 -26.39 32.01 3.05
N LEU A 771 -25.42 32.74 3.65
CA LEU A 771 -24.18 32.15 4.22
C LEU A 771 -24.04 32.43 5.73
N THR A 772 -25.02 33.08 6.31
CA THR A 772 -25.07 33.38 7.74
C THR A 772 -26.27 32.71 8.43
N ASP A 773 -26.13 32.42 9.70
CA ASP A 773 -27.22 31.94 10.53
C ASP A 773 -28.14 33.11 10.87
N PRO A 774 -29.43 33.04 10.57
CA PRO A 774 -30.33 34.18 10.72
C PRO A 774 -30.64 34.57 12.18
N LEU A 775 -30.36 33.68 13.13
CA LEU A 775 -30.57 33.92 14.53
C LEU A 775 -29.37 34.63 15.18
N THR A 776 -28.19 34.07 15.02
CA THR A 776 -26.98 34.50 15.73
C THR A 776 -26.10 35.47 14.95
N GLY A 777 -26.27 35.55 13.63
CA GLY A 777 -25.40 36.33 12.76
C GLY A 777 -24.07 35.65 12.43
N ALA A 778 -23.71 34.60 13.14
CA ALA A 778 -22.52 33.79 12.84
C ALA A 778 -22.63 33.12 11.46
N ARG A 779 -21.54 32.64 10.94
CA ARG A 779 -21.58 31.88 9.68
C ARG A 779 -22.36 30.59 9.87
N ASN A 780 -23.02 30.11 8.82
CA ASN A 780 -23.72 28.82 8.86
C ASN A 780 -22.83 27.69 8.36
N ARG A 781 -23.27 26.44 8.52
CA ARG A 781 -22.52 25.23 8.12
C ARG A 781 -22.17 25.20 6.63
N ARG A 782 -23.03 25.78 5.74
CA ARG A 782 -22.72 25.88 4.30
C ARG A 782 -21.49 26.74 4.02
N PHE A 783 -21.26 27.76 4.84
CA PHE A 783 -20.03 28.55 4.75
C PHE A 783 -18.79 27.73 5.07
N PHE A 784 -18.86 26.86 6.09
CA PHE A 784 -17.77 25.97 6.44
C PHE A 784 -17.41 25.04 5.28
N ASP A 785 -18.40 24.38 4.66
CA ASP A 785 -18.18 23.46 3.54
C ASP A 785 -17.51 24.14 2.33
N LEU A 786 -17.75 25.43 2.15
CA LEU A 786 -17.15 26.24 1.09
C LEU A 786 -15.66 26.55 1.36
N ILE A 787 -15.26 26.71 2.61
CA ILE A 787 -13.92 27.22 2.95
C ILE A 787 -12.95 26.12 3.38
N ILE A 788 -13.45 25.05 4.03
CA ILE A 788 -12.58 24.11 4.76
C ILE A 788 -11.54 23.45 3.85
N THR A 789 -11.93 23.05 2.66
CA THR A 789 -11.01 22.44 1.69
C THR A 789 -9.86 23.38 1.31
N SER A 790 -10.17 24.66 1.18
CA SER A 790 -9.16 25.71 0.91
C SER A 790 -8.22 25.89 2.11
N ASP A 791 -8.78 25.97 3.28
CA ASP A 791 -8.04 26.23 4.54
C ASP A 791 -7.12 25.06 4.89
N VAL A 792 -7.61 23.84 4.72
CA VAL A 792 -6.84 22.59 4.88
C VAL A 792 -5.68 22.53 3.89
N ASN A 793 -5.96 22.78 2.60
CA ASN A 793 -4.91 22.81 1.58
C ASN A 793 -3.88 23.91 1.85
N GLN A 794 -4.31 25.02 2.41
CA GLN A 794 -3.41 26.08 2.81
C GLN A 794 -2.54 25.65 4.00
N ALA A 795 -3.10 25.04 5.03
CA ALA A 795 -2.37 24.52 6.17
C ALA A 795 -1.34 23.47 5.72
N ILE A 796 -1.71 22.50 4.87
CA ILE A 796 -0.80 21.51 4.31
C ILE A 796 0.38 22.17 3.56
N ARG A 797 0.10 23.18 2.74
CA ARG A 797 1.15 23.87 1.97
C ARG A 797 2.15 24.60 2.86
N THR A 798 1.76 25.10 4.03
CA THR A 798 2.67 25.79 4.95
C THR A 798 3.71 24.85 5.57
N TYR A 799 3.45 23.53 5.50
CA TYR A 799 4.34 22.49 6.00
C TYR A 799 5.09 21.73 4.89
N SER A 800 4.79 22.00 3.60
CA SER A 800 5.43 21.32 2.46
C SER A 800 6.68 22.06 1.99
N PRO A 801 7.82 21.36 1.66
CA PRO A 801 9.03 22.01 1.15
C PRO A 801 8.84 22.62 -0.26
N PRO A 802 9.57 23.69 -0.63
CA PRO A 802 10.77 24.19 0.03
C PRO A 802 10.45 25.23 1.11
N LEU A 803 10.99 25.00 2.27
CA LEU A 803 10.97 25.96 3.37
C LEU A 803 11.76 27.20 2.95
N SER A 804 11.09 28.15 2.35
CA SER A 804 11.68 29.48 2.19
C SER A 804 11.70 30.18 3.54
N LEU A 805 12.88 30.44 4.04
CA LEU A 805 13.48 31.56 4.80
C LEU A 805 12.61 32.48 5.69
N THR A 806 11.36 32.22 5.92
CA THR A 806 10.55 32.92 6.91
C THR A 806 10.19 31.92 8.00
N GLY A 807 10.86 32.00 9.12
CA GLY A 807 10.50 31.38 10.39
C GLY A 807 9.14 31.91 10.85
N GLY A 808 8.09 31.53 10.12
CA GLY A 808 6.73 31.95 10.40
C GLY A 808 6.16 31.13 11.54
N ARG A 809 5.85 31.80 12.63
CA ARG A 809 4.83 31.43 13.61
C ARG A 809 3.48 31.41 12.88
N ASN A 810 2.49 30.70 13.39
CA ASN A 810 1.10 30.64 12.88
C ASN A 810 0.90 29.81 11.60
N ARG A 811 0.94 28.50 11.72
CA ARG A 811 0.85 27.56 10.58
C ARG A 811 -0.35 26.63 10.62
N ASP A 812 -0.93 26.41 11.78
CA ASP A 812 -1.98 25.43 12.00
C ASP A 812 -3.37 25.98 11.71
N LEU A 813 -4.25 25.08 11.40
CA LEU A 813 -5.69 25.27 11.45
C LEU A 813 -6.21 24.57 12.70
N VAL A 814 -6.78 25.29 13.64
CA VAL A 814 -7.30 24.69 14.87
C VAL A 814 -8.82 24.72 14.86
N LEU A 815 -9.43 23.56 15.08
CA LEU A 815 -10.89 23.40 15.13
C LEU A 815 -11.33 23.27 16.58
N TYR A 816 -12.25 24.13 17.01
CA TYR A 816 -12.84 24.12 18.35
C TYR A 816 -14.32 23.85 18.22
N LEU A 817 -14.79 22.75 18.77
CA LEU A 817 -16.22 22.51 18.97
C LEU A 817 -16.60 23.00 20.36
N ILE A 818 -17.60 23.82 20.39
CA ILE A 818 -18.08 24.54 21.60
C ILE A 818 -19.55 24.17 21.75
N ASP A 819 -19.91 23.71 22.92
CA ASP A 819 -21.29 23.38 23.27
C ASP A 819 -21.70 24.08 24.57
N ILE A 820 -22.87 24.66 24.58
CA ILE A 820 -23.37 25.45 25.72
C ILE A 820 -23.91 24.49 26.78
N ASP A 821 -23.29 24.52 27.94
CA ASP A 821 -23.65 23.62 29.03
C ASP A 821 -25.09 23.91 29.53
N HIS A 822 -25.88 22.82 29.59
CA HIS A 822 -27.25 22.85 30.04
C HIS A 822 -28.19 23.85 29.30
N PHE A 823 -27.94 24.04 28.00
CA PHE A 823 -28.76 24.93 27.17
C PHE A 823 -30.23 24.52 27.12
N LYS A 824 -30.51 23.22 27.05
CA LYS A 824 -31.87 22.71 27.08
C LYS A 824 -32.64 23.17 28.33
N GLN A 825 -31.97 23.22 29.48
CA GLN A 825 -32.58 23.69 30.71
C GLN A 825 -33.04 25.15 30.61
N ILE A 826 -32.30 26.01 29.91
CA ILE A 826 -32.72 27.37 29.63
C ILE A 826 -34.00 27.43 28.81
N ASN A 827 -34.10 26.61 27.78
CA ASN A 827 -35.30 26.52 26.97
C ASN A 827 -36.50 25.98 27.76
N ASP A 828 -36.24 25.00 28.62
CA ASP A 828 -37.27 24.38 29.45
C ASP A 828 -37.75 25.29 30.57
N ASP A 829 -36.83 26.07 31.19
CA ASP A 829 -37.14 26.95 32.34
C ASP A 829 -37.66 28.33 31.89
N PHE A 830 -37.14 28.92 30.81
CA PHE A 830 -37.36 30.31 30.41
C PHE A 830 -37.91 30.46 28.97
N GLY A 831 -38.16 29.34 28.29
CA GLY A 831 -38.70 29.30 26.95
C GLY A 831 -37.68 29.58 25.83
N HIS A 832 -38.04 29.15 24.61
CA HIS A 832 -37.14 29.24 23.45
C HIS A 832 -36.63 30.64 23.14
N ALA A 833 -37.42 31.68 23.41
CA ALA A 833 -37.00 33.07 23.20
C ALA A 833 -35.82 33.48 24.11
N ALA A 834 -35.70 32.93 25.32
CA ALA A 834 -34.56 33.12 26.20
C ALA A 834 -33.35 32.34 25.68
N GLY A 835 -33.53 31.09 25.23
CA GLY A 835 -32.50 30.32 24.56
C GLY A 835 -31.94 30.96 23.29
N ASP A 836 -32.82 31.50 22.46
CA ASP A 836 -32.42 32.23 21.25
C ASP A 836 -31.55 33.45 21.57
N ARG A 837 -31.93 34.23 22.59
CA ARG A 837 -31.14 35.38 23.05
C ARG A 837 -29.80 34.93 23.63
N LEU A 838 -29.80 33.88 24.43
CA LEU A 838 -28.57 33.30 24.95
C LEU A 838 -27.59 32.90 23.81
N LEU A 839 -28.11 32.29 22.76
CA LEU A 839 -27.29 31.93 21.57
C LEU A 839 -26.70 33.17 20.90
N VAL A 840 -27.47 34.23 20.73
CA VAL A 840 -26.99 35.50 20.15
C VAL A 840 -25.93 36.13 21.02
N GLU A 841 -26.17 36.21 22.33
CA GLU A 841 -25.21 36.78 23.27
C GLU A 841 -23.92 35.97 23.37
N ILE A 842 -24.01 34.63 23.40
CA ILE A 842 -22.85 33.77 23.42
C ILE A 842 -22.06 33.90 22.11
N SER A 843 -22.73 33.94 20.97
CA SER A 843 -22.08 34.19 19.68
C SER A 843 -21.27 35.48 19.72
N THR A 844 -21.86 36.53 20.20
CA THR A 844 -21.23 37.87 20.35
C THR A 844 -20.03 37.84 21.29
N ARG A 845 -20.16 37.17 22.43
CA ARG A 845 -19.06 37.02 23.41
C ARG A 845 -17.90 36.21 22.85
N ILE A 846 -18.19 35.14 22.14
CA ILE A 846 -17.14 34.33 21.46
C ILE A 846 -16.46 35.18 20.38
N GLU A 847 -17.23 35.89 19.55
CA GLU A 847 -16.65 36.75 18.51
C GLU A 847 -15.77 37.87 19.08
N SER A 848 -16.07 38.38 20.27
CA SER A 848 -15.29 39.44 20.90
C SER A 848 -13.87 39.05 21.28
N VAL A 849 -13.62 37.71 21.42
CA VAL A 849 -12.29 37.17 21.80
C VAL A 849 -11.57 36.52 20.62
N MET A 850 -12.20 36.52 19.44
CA MET A 850 -11.62 35.96 18.20
C MET A 850 -10.73 37.01 17.50
N ARG A 851 -9.83 36.47 16.65
CA ARG A 851 -9.07 37.29 15.69
C ARG A 851 -9.91 37.52 14.42
N GLN A 852 -9.58 38.54 13.66
CA GLN A 852 -10.26 38.83 12.39
C GLN A 852 -10.15 37.70 11.34
N THR A 853 -9.15 36.83 11.48
CA THR A 853 -8.91 35.65 10.64
C THR A 853 -9.72 34.43 11.05
N ASP A 854 -10.22 34.41 12.28
CA ASP A 854 -10.99 33.31 12.81
C ASP A 854 -12.44 33.38 12.32
N VAL A 855 -13.11 32.25 12.26
CA VAL A 855 -14.49 32.16 11.78
C VAL A 855 -15.33 31.42 12.80
N LEU A 856 -16.40 32.03 13.25
CA LEU A 856 -17.41 31.36 14.04
C LEU A 856 -18.54 30.87 13.16
N ILE A 857 -18.85 29.59 13.30
CA ILE A 857 -19.90 28.89 12.58
C ILE A 857 -20.89 28.34 13.59
N ARG A 858 -22.15 28.62 13.43
CA ARG A 858 -23.17 27.87 14.16
C ARG A 858 -23.31 26.50 13.57
N TRP A 859 -22.82 25.51 14.29
CA TRP A 859 -22.70 24.12 13.80
C TRP A 859 -24.04 23.39 13.83
N GLY A 860 -24.85 23.62 14.87
CA GLY A 860 -26.21 23.11 14.98
C GLY A 860 -26.77 23.37 16.40
N GLY A 861 -28.03 23.70 16.53
CA GLY A 861 -28.67 23.86 17.82
C GLY A 861 -27.93 24.83 18.74
N GLU A 862 -27.34 24.30 19.81
CA GLU A 862 -26.50 24.96 20.81
C GLU A 862 -24.99 24.85 20.57
N GLU A 863 -24.60 24.26 19.46
CA GLU A 863 -23.21 24.00 19.14
C GLU A 863 -22.62 25.04 18.17
N PHE A 864 -21.42 25.46 18.45
CA PHE A 864 -20.63 26.34 17.61
C PHE A 864 -19.31 25.66 17.21
N LEU A 865 -18.88 25.90 15.99
CA LEU A 865 -17.56 25.55 15.51
C LEU A 865 -16.75 26.83 15.28
N LEU A 866 -15.68 26.98 16.03
CA LEU A 866 -14.72 28.05 15.82
C LEU A 866 -13.52 27.49 15.03
N VAL A 867 -13.28 28.09 13.91
CA VAL A 867 -12.17 27.77 13.02
C VAL A 867 -11.10 28.83 13.15
N SER A 868 -10.00 28.51 13.80
CA SER A 868 -8.87 29.45 13.95
C SER A 868 -7.81 29.13 12.90
N ARG A 869 -7.61 30.09 12.01
CA ARG A 869 -6.72 29.97 10.85
C ARG A 869 -5.36 30.56 11.16
N ALA A 870 -4.33 29.96 10.54
CA ALA A 870 -2.95 30.40 10.72
C ALA A 870 -2.61 30.57 12.22
N ALA A 871 -2.95 29.56 13.03
CA ALA A 871 -2.76 29.56 14.46
C ALA A 871 -1.38 29.00 14.86
N GLU A 872 -0.90 29.36 16.04
CA GLU A 872 0.17 28.62 16.71
C GLU A 872 -0.43 27.50 17.55
N ARG A 873 0.06 26.30 17.38
CA ARG A 873 -0.42 25.11 18.09
C ARG A 873 -0.39 25.28 19.60
N ASP A 874 0.68 25.90 20.10
CA ASP A 874 0.89 26.12 21.54
C ASP A 874 -0.03 27.21 22.11
N GLU A 875 -0.61 28.06 21.24
CA GLU A 875 -1.58 29.09 21.65
C GLU A 875 -3.03 28.59 21.61
N ALA A 876 -3.29 27.38 21.08
CA ALA A 876 -4.65 26.85 20.95
C ALA A 876 -5.38 26.77 22.30
N ALA A 877 -4.67 26.39 23.36
CA ALA A 877 -5.16 26.38 24.73
C ALA A 877 -5.60 27.75 25.23
N GLN A 878 -4.88 28.81 24.85
CA GLN A 878 -5.17 30.18 25.28
C GLN A 878 -6.47 30.72 24.69
N LEU A 879 -6.75 30.35 23.40
CA LEU A 879 -8.02 30.73 22.77
C LEU A 879 -9.20 30.00 23.44
N ALA A 880 -9.05 28.72 23.75
CA ALA A 880 -10.06 27.98 24.49
C ALA A 880 -10.36 28.61 25.87
N VAL A 881 -9.32 29.01 26.61
CA VAL A 881 -9.48 29.73 27.91
C VAL A 881 -10.20 31.04 27.72
N ARG A 882 -9.84 31.83 26.69
CA ARG A 882 -10.53 33.10 26.41
C ARG A 882 -12.01 32.89 26.12
N VAL A 883 -12.35 31.85 25.36
CA VAL A 883 -13.74 31.54 25.06
C VAL A 883 -14.47 31.06 26.31
N LEU A 884 -13.89 30.18 27.13
CA LEU A 884 -14.48 29.76 28.40
C LEU A 884 -14.79 30.96 29.31
N ASN A 885 -13.82 31.88 29.43
CA ASN A 885 -13.97 33.07 30.23
C ASN A 885 -15.01 34.04 29.63
N ALA A 886 -14.98 34.27 28.33
CA ALA A 886 -15.95 35.16 27.70
C ALA A 886 -17.39 34.65 27.84
N VAL A 887 -17.59 33.35 27.87
CA VAL A 887 -18.93 32.74 28.03
C VAL A 887 -19.31 32.67 29.50
N GLY A 888 -18.39 32.35 30.42
CA GLY A 888 -18.73 31.96 31.78
C GLY A 888 -18.49 33.03 32.85
N THR A 889 -17.76 34.12 32.55
CA THR A 889 -17.40 35.11 33.61
C THR A 889 -18.56 36.03 33.97
N ASP A 890 -19.30 36.52 32.98
CA ASP A 890 -20.40 37.47 33.20
C ASP A 890 -21.77 36.79 33.04
N PRO A 891 -22.73 37.15 33.91
CA PRO A 891 -24.07 36.57 33.80
C PRO A 891 -24.80 37.02 32.52
N TYR A 892 -25.84 36.28 32.22
CA TYR A 892 -26.78 36.60 31.14
C TYR A 892 -28.05 37.19 31.73
N GLU A 893 -28.51 38.32 31.17
CA GLU A 893 -29.74 39.02 31.61
C GLU A 893 -30.85 38.78 30.59
N PHE A 894 -31.98 38.32 31.09
CA PHE A 894 -33.14 38.12 30.23
C PHE A 894 -34.32 38.99 30.72
N PRO A 895 -35.04 39.69 29.82
CA PRO A 895 -36.21 40.48 30.20
C PRO A 895 -37.26 39.62 30.87
N GLY A 896 -37.63 39.96 32.09
CA GLY A 896 -38.66 39.25 32.88
C GLY A 896 -38.07 38.21 33.86
N VAL A 897 -36.77 38.06 33.93
CA VAL A 897 -36.07 37.21 34.93
C VAL A 897 -35.36 38.13 35.92
N GLU A 898 -35.73 38.07 37.22
CA GLU A 898 -35.20 38.96 38.26
C GLU A 898 -33.77 38.61 38.71
N GLN A 899 -33.28 37.39 38.44
CA GLN A 899 -31.95 36.95 38.83
C GLN A 899 -31.04 36.73 37.62
N PRO A 900 -29.79 37.19 37.67
CA PRO A 900 -28.82 36.96 36.63
C PRO A 900 -28.51 35.43 36.49
N ILE A 901 -28.45 34.97 35.27
CA ILE A 901 -28.21 33.54 34.97
C ILE A 901 -26.77 33.37 34.48
N TRP A 902 -26.03 32.46 35.08
CA TRP A 902 -24.72 32.04 34.58
C TRP A 902 -24.83 30.80 33.67
N ARG A 903 -24.19 30.85 32.57
CA ARG A 903 -24.02 29.68 31.69
C ARG A 903 -22.56 29.57 31.27
N THR A 904 -22.12 28.34 31.19
CA THR A 904 -20.79 27.98 30.78
C THR A 904 -20.84 27.24 29.46
N CYS A 905 -19.71 26.94 28.90
CA CYS A 905 -19.60 26.06 27.74
C CYS A 905 -18.55 25.00 27.97
N SER A 906 -18.69 23.94 27.25
CA SER A 906 -17.67 22.90 27.14
C SER A 906 -17.02 23.01 25.77
N ILE A 907 -15.72 22.84 25.71
CA ILE A 907 -14.94 23.01 24.46
C ILE A 907 -14.07 21.79 24.23
N GLY A 908 -14.08 21.32 23.00
CA GLY A 908 -13.10 20.35 22.51
C GLY A 908 -12.34 20.93 21.33
N TRP A 909 -11.00 20.85 21.33
CA TRP A 909 -10.23 21.32 20.18
C TRP A 909 -9.15 20.37 19.75
N ALA A 910 -8.84 20.41 18.46
CA ALA A 910 -7.78 19.64 17.86
C ALA A 910 -7.09 20.45 16.74
N PRO A 911 -5.76 20.37 16.65
CA PRO A 911 -5.01 21.08 15.62
C PRO A 911 -4.92 20.24 14.33
N PHE A 912 -4.95 20.90 13.18
CA PHE A 912 -4.62 20.37 11.87
C PHE A 912 -3.40 21.11 11.30
N PRO A 913 -2.39 20.43 10.75
CA PRO A 913 -2.30 18.95 10.58
C PRO A 913 -2.01 18.24 11.92
N TRP A 914 -2.33 16.94 11.98
CA TRP A 914 -2.01 16.14 13.17
C TRP A 914 -0.50 16.04 13.38
N PHE A 915 0.19 15.62 12.31
CA PHE A 915 1.65 15.56 12.28
C PHE A 915 2.20 16.68 11.39
N THR A 916 3.03 17.52 11.96
CA THR A 916 3.63 18.66 11.25
C THR A 916 4.62 18.24 10.18
N GLU A 917 5.24 17.07 10.35
CA GLU A 917 6.22 16.49 9.41
C GLU A 917 5.55 15.85 8.20
N ARG A 918 4.30 15.44 8.34
CA ARG A 918 3.48 14.84 7.31
C ARG A 918 2.04 15.31 7.41
N PRO A 919 1.77 16.50 6.92
CA PRO A 919 0.50 17.18 7.14
C PRO A 919 -0.71 16.54 6.42
N ASP A 920 -0.46 15.63 5.50
CA ASP A 920 -1.45 14.95 4.65
C ASP A 920 -1.93 13.58 5.17
N VAL A 921 -1.38 13.09 6.28
CA VAL A 921 -1.64 11.73 6.78
C VAL A 921 -3.00 11.59 7.47
N VAL A 922 -3.47 12.66 8.10
CA VAL A 922 -4.75 12.68 8.80
C VAL A 922 -5.62 13.77 8.18
N ASP A 923 -6.81 13.40 7.72
CA ASP A 923 -7.75 14.34 7.14
C ASP A 923 -8.42 15.25 8.21
N TYR A 924 -8.98 16.36 7.76
CA TYR A 924 -9.61 17.33 8.66
C TYR A 924 -10.89 16.77 9.29
N GLU A 925 -11.59 15.84 8.65
CA GLU A 925 -12.77 15.20 9.22
C GLU A 925 -12.39 14.36 10.44
N THR A 926 -11.25 13.69 10.38
CA THR A 926 -10.69 12.96 11.53
C THR A 926 -10.30 13.93 12.66
N ILE A 927 -9.72 15.09 12.33
CA ILE A 927 -9.41 16.14 13.31
C ILE A 927 -10.69 16.70 13.95
N LEU A 928 -11.72 16.91 13.16
CA LEU A 928 -13.01 17.35 13.68
C LEU A 928 -13.62 16.32 14.65
N LYS A 929 -13.51 15.03 14.35
CA LYS A 929 -13.92 13.95 15.27
C LYS A 929 -13.08 13.93 16.55
N MET A 930 -11.80 14.28 16.47
CA MET A 930 -10.96 14.40 17.67
C MET A 930 -11.37 15.59 18.54
N ALA A 931 -11.73 16.71 17.92
CA ALA A 931 -12.29 17.85 18.65
C ALA A 931 -13.65 17.49 19.30
N ASP A 932 -14.49 16.73 18.60
CA ASP A 932 -15.76 16.23 19.16
C ASP A 932 -15.56 15.29 20.35
N ARG A 933 -14.61 14.37 20.24
CA ARG A 933 -14.21 13.49 21.34
C ARG A 933 -13.68 14.27 22.54
N ALA A 934 -12.92 15.34 22.30
CA ALA A 934 -12.44 16.23 23.34
C ALA A 934 -13.59 17.02 23.99
N LEU A 935 -14.56 17.47 23.20
CA LEU A 935 -15.77 18.10 23.70
C LEU A 935 -16.59 17.12 24.56
N TYR A 936 -16.75 15.88 24.11
CA TYR A 936 -17.42 14.84 24.88
C TYR A 936 -16.71 14.61 26.24
N GLN A 937 -15.38 14.54 26.24
CA GLN A 937 -14.58 14.44 27.46
C GLN A 937 -14.80 15.63 28.41
N ALA A 938 -14.88 16.85 27.87
CA ALA A 938 -15.17 18.05 28.67
C ALA A 938 -16.54 17.96 29.36
N LYS A 939 -17.52 17.41 28.66
CA LYS A 939 -18.88 17.22 29.22
C LYS A 939 -18.91 16.12 30.30
N GLU A 940 -18.18 15.00 30.13
CA GLU A 940 -18.12 13.90 31.09
C GLU A 940 -17.41 14.25 32.38
N VAL A 941 -16.30 14.98 32.32
CA VAL A 941 -15.48 15.33 33.50
C VAL A 941 -16.12 16.44 34.35
N GLY A 942 -17.25 17.03 33.89
CA GLY A 942 -18.05 17.92 34.73
C GLY A 942 -18.32 19.30 34.13
N ARG A 943 -18.17 19.44 32.80
CA ARG A 943 -18.48 20.69 32.05
C ARG A 943 -17.66 21.91 32.47
N ASN A 944 -17.97 23.07 31.95
CA ASN A 944 -17.26 24.33 32.19
C ASN A 944 -15.73 24.16 32.06
N ARG A 945 -15.32 23.54 31.03
CA ARG A 945 -13.90 23.26 30.75
C ARG A 945 -13.64 23.03 29.29
N ALA A 946 -12.40 23.06 28.95
CA ALA A 946 -11.96 22.72 27.62
C ALA A 946 -10.97 21.56 27.65
N PHE A 947 -11.10 20.68 26.71
CA PHE A 947 -10.13 19.62 26.44
C PHE A 947 -9.53 19.81 25.07
N GLY A 948 -8.23 19.81 25.03
CA GLY A 948 -7.48 19.77 23.78
C GLY A 948 -6.82 18.44 23.54
N VAL A 949 -6.63 18.13 22.30
CA VAL A 949 -5.89 16.94 21.90
C VAL A 949 -4.48 17.37 21.53
N VAL A 950 -3.49 16.88 22.27
CA VAL A 950 -2.07 17.09 21.95
C VAL A 950 -1.59 15.88 21.16
N PRO A 951 -1.30 16.03 19.88
CA PRO A 951 -0.81 14.93 19.07
C PRO A 951 0.52 14.37 19.58
N LEU A 952 0.63 13.04 19.67
CA LEU A 952 1.83 12.32 20.07
C LEU A 952 2.28 11.37 18.97
N GLY A 953 3.58 11.03 19.01
CA GLY A 953 4.18 10.04 18.12
C GLY A 953 4.57 10.59 16.75
N VAL A 954 5.04 9.69 15.91
CA VAL A 954 5.43 9.95 14.51
C VAL A 954 4.54 9.14 13.58
N PRO A 955 4.29 9.57 12.34
CA PRO A 955 3.40 8.88 11.43
C PRO A 955 3.98 7.53 11.01
N GLU A 956 3.33 6.44 11.42
CA GLU A 956 3.73 5.05 11.13
C GLU A 956 3.29 4.55 9.75
N SER A 957 2.32 5.20 9.13
CA SER A 957 1.75 4.83 7.84
C SER A 957 1.41 6.04 6.97
N ARG A 958 0.99 5.81 5.71
CA ARG A 958 0.56 6.88 4.78
C ARG A 958 -0.86 7.39 5.01
N SER A 959 -1.66 6.65 5.75
CA SER A 959 -2.98 7.06 6.21
C SER A 959 -3.22 6.40 7.56
N MET A 960 -3.65 7.17 8.53
CA MET A 960 -3.92 6.68 9.89
C MET A 960 -5.41 6.81 10.19
N ALA A 961 -6.01 5.70 10.65
CA ALA A 961 -7.38 5.70 11.12
C ALA A 961 -7.49 6.39 12.49
N PHE A 962 -8.68 6.91 12.78
CA PHE A 962 -9.01 7.60 14.02
C PHE A 962 -8.58 6.84 15.29
N GLU A 963 -8.72 5.50 15.30
CA GLU A 963 -8.41 4.64 16.44
C GLU A 963 -6.92 4.50 16.74
N ASN A 964 -6.06 4.82 15.77
CA ASN A 964 -4.61 4.66 15.86
C ASN A 964 -3.87 5.95 16.19
N LEU A 965 -4.59 7.05 16.39
CA LEU A 965 -3.98 8.34 16.73
C LEU A 965 -3.63 8.37 18.21
N GLN A 966 -2.35 8.60 18.51
CA GLN A 966 -1.87 8.80 19.88
C GLN A 966 -1.91 10.28 20.25
N PHE A 967 -2.38 10.56 21.44
CA PHE A 967 -2.52 11.92 21.94
C PHE A 967 -2.56 11.96 23.46
N GLU A 968 -2.29 13.13 23.99
CA GLU A 968 -2.53 13.46 25.40
C GLU A 968 -3.65 14.49 25.52
N TRP A 969 -4.32 14.47 26.66
CA TRP A 969 -5.32 15.49 26.98
C TRP A 969 -4.68 16.75 27.54
N ASN A 970 -5.08 17.88 27.02
CA ASN A 970 -4.80 19.19 27.58
C ASN A 970 -6.10 19.73 28.22
N GLU A 971 -6.24 19.59 29.55
CA GLU A 971 -7.41 19.99 30.28
C GLU A 971 -7.26 21.41 30.80
N LEU A 972 -8.28 22.23 30.61
CA LEU A 972 -8.38 23.62 31.07
C LEU A 972 -9.72 23.80 31.73
N GLN A 973 -9.73 24.43 32.90
CA GLN A 973 -10.95 24.74 33.66
C GLN A 973 -11.44 26.17 33.33
N GLY A 974 -12.74 26.32 33.21
CA GLY A 974 -13.38 27.60 33.04
C GLY A 974 -13.43 28.42 34.36
N PRO A 975 -13.98 29.61 34.31
CA PRO A 975 -14.06 30.49 35.47
C PRO A 975 -14.88 29.87 36.59
N LYS A 976 -14.45 30.06 37.84
CA LYS A 976 -15.26 29.68 39.01
C LYS A 976 -16.49 30.58 39.04
N LEU A 977 -17.65 29.98 38.99
CA LEU A 977 -18.91 30.69 39.25
C LEU A 977 -18.96 31.05 40.76
N GLU A 978 -19.28 32.29 41.08
CA GLU A 978 -19.42 32.72 42.52
C GLU A 978 -20.51 31.87 43.21
N ASP A 979 -20.25 31.50 44.48
CA ASP A 979 -21.06 30.56 45.28
C ASP A 979 -22.51 31.00 45.60
N SER A 980 -22.98 32.14 45.06
CA SER A 980 -24.36 32.62 45.24
C SER A 980 -25.41 31.88 44.41
N ALA A 981 -25.00 30.95 43.52
CA ALA A 981 -25.92 30.20 42.64
C ALA A 981 -26.04 28.70 42.99
N ARG A 982 -25.51 28.25 44.15
CA ARG A 982 -25.74 26.90 44.68
C ARG A 982 -26.96 26.90 45.62
N THR A 983 -28.15 27.01 45.07
CA THR A 983 -29.38 26.52 45.72
C THR A 983 -30.18 25.77 44.69
N GLU A 984 -30.24 24.46 44.95
CA GLU A 984 -31.20 23.43 44.52
C GLU A 984 -31.26 23.06 43.00
N SER A 985 -30.81 21.98 42.64
CA SER A 985 -31.10 20.58 42.50
C SER A 985 -30.40 19.96 41.29
#